data_921cdad5718c8ff542a80386b9ebe46b
#
_entry.id   921cdad5718c8ff542a80386b9ebe46b
#
_cell.length_a   1.000
_cell.length_b   1.000
_cell.length_c   1.000
_cell.angle_alpha   90.00
_cell.angle_beta   90.00
_cell.angle_gamma   90.00
#
_symmetry.space_group_name_H-M   'P 1'
#
loop_
_entity.id
_entity.type
_entity.pdbx_description
1 polymer ?
#
loop_
_entity_poly.entity_id
_entity_poly.type
_entity_poly.pdbx_seq_one_letter_code
_entity_poly.pdbx_strand_id
1 'polypeptide(L)'
;MPDTMPPQLQQTVQPPGRQQAVADCPLPSSGEVLAGFLIRHGLLTARQLQYARRVLEKLATPKTLLQVLQELGYIHDDQLRQVLQQDRVGMRIGDLLVELGYLRQKDLQTALARQKESGGARRLGEILVADHFIEEHKFLEVLSYQLGLKAIDLDVEELDRSLLSRAPLKLYQQHQFVPVKSDNGCILVALVDPQDKEDLAMAQDLFGRDIDVGIASAKAIAEWLQKYRHVREVSRTACDEHTVIGLINKLLDEAVKEGASDIHIEPLKDRLRIRFRCDGVLLQHQNLSLDLAAPITSRLKVMARANITERRRHQDGRILYESPTTGKTLDLRVSFYVTIYGEKVVLRLLNQKGELLELNDIGMAPKMLDRFRYDALDLPSGVLIVTGPTGSGKTTTLYSCVNYLNNMETSIITAEDPVEYIVDGIAQCSINAQIGVTFEETLRHIVRQDPDVIILGEIRDHFSAETAIQAALTGHKVLTTFHTEDSIGGLLRLMNMEIEAFLISSTVVCVLAQRLLRQICCECAEPYTLTAADMRHLGYQQADLAGTSFMTGKGCSRCRFTGYHGRVGVFELLVLNEQVKDAILQRKTSYEIRRISVETSGLITLYEDGLVKASRGLISLQEVMRLLPRLGKPRGLPELYRLTGEQR
;
A
#
# COMPACT_ATOMS: atom_id res chain seq x y z
N MET A 1 -58.31 -25.81 14.73
CA MET A 1 -59.75 -25.52 14.74
C MET A 1 -60.02 -24.35 15.62
N PRO A 2 -60.96 -23.51 15.25
CA PRO A 2 -61.11 -22.70 14.02
C PRO A 2 -61.09 -21.22 14.45
N ASP A 3 -61.13 -20.16 13.67
CA ASP A 3 -62.09 -19.72 12.69
C ASP A 3 -61.56 -18.52 11.92
N THR A 4 -61.69 -18.60 10.69
CA THR A 4 -62.50 -17.91 9.67
C THR A 4 -62.17 -16.44 9.37
N MET A 5 -61.77 -16.31 8.13
CA MET A 5 -61.81 -15.17 7.21
C MET A 5 -63.19 -14.46 7.13
N PRO A 6 -63.30 -13.24 6.50
CA PRO A 6 -63.37 -13.22 5.02
C PRO A 6 -62.69 -12.00 4.31
N PRO A 7 -62.67 -12.03 2.96
CA PRO A 7 -61.85 -11.16 2.12
C PRO A 7 -62.65 -9.97 1.55
N GLN A 8 -61.93 -8.88 1.19
CA GLN A 8 -62.52 -7.88 0.27
C GLN A 8 -61.51 -7.36 -0.76
N LEU A 9 -61.77 -7.75 -1.98
CA LEU A 9 -61.94 -6.97 -3.21
C LEU A 9 -60.72 -6.16 -3.72
N GLN A 10 -60.08 -6.79 -4.68
CA GLN A 10 -59.36 -6.14 -5.77
C GLN A 10 -60.30 -5.31 -6.62
N GLN A 11 -59.99 -4.04 -6.85
CA GLN A 11 -60.48 -3.30 -8.00
C GLN A 11 -59.30 -2.78 -8.81
N THR A 12 -59.10 -3.43 -9.95
CA THR A 12 -58.33 -2.99 -11.10
C THR A 12 -59.02 -1.79 -11.75
N VAL A 13 -58.31 -0.66 -11.85
CA VAL A 13 -58.73 0.44 -12.73
C VAL A 13 -57.68 0.58 -13.83
N GLN A 14 -58.04 0.23 -15.05
CA GLN A 14 -57.34 0.58 -16.28
C GLN A 14 -57.57 2.07 -16.60
N PRO A 15 -56.52 2.83 -17.04
CA PRO A 15 -56.76 4.15 -17.60
C PRO A 15 -57.14 4.08 -19.09
N PRO A 16 -58.01 4.97 -19.54
CA PRO A 16 -58.46 5.01 -20.94
C PRO A 16 -57.41 5.66 -21.84
N GLY A 17 -57.23 5.06 -23.00
CA GLY A 17 -56.44 5.63 -24.09
C GLY A 17 -57.06 6.91 -24.66
N ARG A 18 -56.21 7.90 -24.87
CA ARG A 18 -56.42 8.99 -25.85
C ARG A 18 -55.11 9.35 -26.49
N GLN A 19 -54.94 8.95 -27.72
CA GLN A 19 -54.10 9.63 -28.68
C GLN A 19 -54.67 11.04 -28.92
N GLN A 20 -53.89 12.06 -28.53
CA GLN A 20 -54.01 13.37 -29.13
C GLN A 20 -52.60 13.93 -29.28
N ALA A 21 -52.29 14.27 -30.52
CA ALA A 21 -51.11 14.98 -30.95
C ALA A 21 -50.86 16.22 -30.05
N VAL A 22 -49.76 16.23 -29.34
CA VAL A 22 -49.25 17.44 -28.67
C VAL A 22 -48.33 18.11 -29.69
N ALA A 23 -48.79 19.25 -30.16
CA ALA A 23 -47.99 20.17 -30.95
C ALA A 23 -46.67 20.49 -30.23
N ASP A 24 -45.59 20.64 -31.01
CA ASP A 24 -44.29 21.15 -30.60
C ASP A 24 -44.44 22.46 -29.81
N CYS A 25 -44.42 22.36 -28.48
CA CYS A 25 -44.18 23.51 -27.63
C CYS A 25 -42.67 23.62 -27.47
N PRO A 26 -42.04 24.72 -27.89
CA PRO A 26 -40.60 24.90 -27.70
C PRO A 26 -40.30 24.79 -26.19
N LEU A 27 -39.30 24.01 -25.83
CA LEU A 27 -38.79 23.94 -24.45
C LEU A 27 -38.56 25.38 -23.93
N PRO A 28 -39.01 25.72 -22.71
CA PRO A 28 -38.84 27.05 -22.16
C PRO A 28 -37.35 27.45 -22.16
N SER A 29 -37.07 28.67 -22.55
CA SER A 29 -35.68 29.18 -22.50
C SER A 29 -35.16 29.11 -21.08
N SER A 30 -33.82 28.96 -20.90
CA SER A 30 -33.19 28.89 -19.60
C SER A 30 -33.61 30.01 -18.63
N GLY A 31 -33.78 31.25 -19.17
CA GLY A 31 -34.29 32.39 -18.41
C GLY A 31 -35.75 32.23 -17.94
N GLU A 32 -36.57 31.44 -18.63
CA GLU A 32 -37.96 31.16 -18.23
C GLU A 32 -38.03 30.17 -17.07
N VAL A 33 -37.13 29.20 -17.03
CA VAL A 33 -37.03 28.24 -15.93
C VAL A 33 -36.64 28.96 -14.64
N LEU A 34 -35.65 29.84 -14.72
CA LEU A 34 -35.18 30.64 -13.58
C LEU A 34 -36.29 31.64 -13.13
N ALA A 35 -36.99 32.30 -14.06
CA ALA A 35 -38.07 33.20 -13.73
C ALA A 35 -39.26 32.46 -13.06
N GLY A 36 -39.60 31.26 -13.53
CA GLY A 36 -40.58 30.40 -12.90
C GLY A 36 -40.18 29.96 -11.47
N PHE A 37 -38.91 29.73 -11.24
CA PHE A 37 -38.36 29.43 -9.91
C PHE A 37 -38.49 30.64 -8.98
N LEU A 38 -38.12 31.84 -9.43
CA LEU A 38 -38.22 33.08 -8.66
C LEU A 38 -39.69 33.47 -8.32
N ILE A 39 -40.63 33.17 -9.22
CA ILE A 39 -42.04 33.39 -8.96
C ILE A 39 -42.55 32.44 -7.87
N ARG A 40 -42.17 31.17 -7.90
CA ARG A 40 -42.56 30.19 -6.86
C ARG A 40 -42.09 30.57 -5.47
N HIS A 41 -40.92 31.20 -5.37
CA HIS A 41 -40.36 31.68 -4.09
C HIS A 41 -40.81 33.12 -3.72
N GLY A 42 -41.74 33.70 -4.50
CA GLY A 42 -42.35 35.02 -4.19
C GLY A 42 -41.43 36.22 -4.41
N LEU A 43 -40.25 36.03 -5.03
CA LEU A 43 -39.30 37.11 -5.35
C LEU A 43 -39.71 37.89 -6.58
N LEU A 44 -40.54 37.33 -7.45
CA LEU A 44 -40.97 37.93 -8.73
C LEU A 44 -42.46 37.74 -8.94
N THR A 45 -43.14 38.79 -9.40
CA THR A 45 -44.54 38.67 -9.82
C THR A 45 -44.65 38.50 -11.33
N ALA A 46 -45.75 37.89 -11.81
CA ALA A 46 -46.01 37.66 -13.23
C ALA A 46 -46.04 39.00 -14.04
N ARG A 47 -46.52 40.10 -13.42
CA ARG A 47 -46.51 41.41 -14.03
C ARG A 47 -45.12 41.98 -14.23
N GLN A 48 -44.23 41.87 -13.25
CA GLN A 48 -42.83 42.29 -13.32
C GLN A 48 -42.10 41.48 -14.40
N LEU A 49 -42.33 40.17 -14.47
CA LEU A 49 -41.73 39.33 -15.52
C LEU A 49 -42.18 39.77 -16.91
N GLN A 50 -43.46 40.01 -17.12
CA GLN A 50 -43.94 40.50 -18.41
C GLN A 50 -43.31 41.86 -18.80
N TYR A 51 -43.14 42.75 -17.85
CA TYR A 51 -42.50 44.04 -18.11
C TYR A 51 -41.02 43.86 -18.44
N ALA A 52 -40.31 43.06 -17.71
CA ALA A 52 -38.88 42.80 -17.97
C ALA A 52 -38.67 42.15 -19.38
N ARG A 53 -39.55 41.27 -19.82
CA ARG A 53 -39.55 40.69 -21.19
C ARG A 53 -39.67 41.76 -22.25
N ARG A 54 -40.64 42.68 -22.11
CA ARG A 54 -40.81 43.79 -23.04
C ARG A 54 -39.61 44.73 -23.10
N VAL A 55 -38.93 44.90 -21.98
CA VAL A 55 -37.67 45.69 -21.93
C VAL A 55 -36.56 44.92 -22.63
N LEU A 56 -36.40 43.61 -22.37
CA LEU A 56 -35.40 42.74 -22.97
C LEU A 56 -35.49 42.73 -24.51
N GLU A 57 -36.73 42.64 -25.06
CA GLU A 57 -36.97 42.66 -26.51
C GLU A 57 -36.58 43.99 -27.18
N LYS A 58 -36.55 45.09 -26.43
CA LYS A 58 -36.21 46.43 -26.93
C LYS A 58 -34.75 46.83 -26.70
N LEU A 59 -33.97 46.03 -26.01
CA LEU A 59 -32.58 46.31 -25.72
C LEU A 59 -31.67 46.04 -26.94
N ALA A 60 -30.87 47.02 -27.33
CA ALA A 60 -29.89 46.87 -28.41
C ALA A 60 -28.65 46.03 -28.03
N THR A 61 -28.42 45.82 -26.74
CA THR A 61 -27.31 45.01 -26.20
C THR A 61 -27.84 43.69 -25.65
N PRO A 62 -27.21 42.56 -25.94
CA PRO A 62 -27.64 41.24 -25.41
C PRO A 62 -27.40 41.21 -23.91
N LYS A 63 -28.50 41.15 -23.14
CA LYS A 63 -28.50 40.93 -21.66
C LYS A 63 -29.30 39.70 -21.35
N THR A 64 -29.03 39.07 -20.17
CA THR A 64 -29.85 37.99 -19.68
C THR A 64 -31.12 38.51 -19.01
N LEU A 65 -32.16 37.70 -18.92
CA LEU A 65 -33.41 38.10 -18.26
C LEU A 65 -33.15 38.51 -16.80
N LEU A 66 -32.28 37.78 -16.11
CA LEU A 66 -31.91 38.08 -14.73
C LEU A 66 -31.24 39.44 -14.59
N GLN A 67 -30.30 39.76 -15.48
CA GLN A 67 -29.65 41.08 -15.49
C GLN A 67 -30.65 42.23 -15.66
N VAL A 68 -31.63 42.05 -16.53
CA VAL A 68 -32.70 43.06 -16.70
C VAL A 68 -33.56 43.20 -15.45
N LEU A 69 -33.88 42.06 -14.76
CA LEU A 69 -34.66 42.07 -13.53
C LEU A 69 -33.89 42.76 -12.36
N GLN A 70 -32.58 42.59 -12.32
CA GLN A 70 -31.71 43.26 -11.35
C GLN A 70 -31.59 44.78 -11.64
N GLU A 71 -31.40 45.17 -12.89
CA GLU A 71 -31.34 46.60 -13.30
C GLU A 71 -32.66 47.33 -13.07
N LEU A 72 -33.79 46.61 -13.17
CA LEU A 72 -35.09 47.15 -12.83
C LEU A 72 -35.37 47.21 -11.32
N GLY A 73 -34.44 46.72 -10.50
CA GLY A 73 -34.57 46.71 -9.05
C GLY A 73 -35.62 45.72 -8.51
N TYR A 74 -36.01 44.73 -9.34
CA TYR A 74 -37.02 43.75 -8.93
C TYR A 74 -36.43 42.61 -8.10
N ILE A 75 -35.11 42.35 -8.26
CA ILE A 75 -34.39 41.26 -7.56
C ILE A 75 -33.05 41.82 -7.09
N HIS A 76 -32.71 41.59 -5.84
CA HIS A 76 -31.40 41.92 -5.28
C HIS A 76 -30.55 40.64 -5.12
N ASP A 77 -29.23 40.76 -5.26
CA ASP A 77 -28.28 39.64 -5.22
C ASP A 77 -28.41 38.82 -3.93
N ASP A 78 -28.57 39.45 -2.78
CA ASP A 78 -28.70 38.75 -1.49
C ASP A 78 -29.96 37.89 -1.41
N GLN A 79 -31.08 38.39 -1.93
CA GLN A 79 -32.35 37.65 -1.99
C GLN A 79 -32.25 36.47 -2.95
N LEU A 80 -31.61 36.68 -4.09
CA LEU A 80 -31.37 35.63 -5.08
C LEU A 80 -30.52 34.49 -4.49
N ARG A 81 -29.40 34.82 -3.86
CA ARG A 81 -28.53 33.84 -3.22
C ARG A 81 -29.24 33.06 -2.12
N GLN A 82 -30.01 33.73 -1.28
CA GLN A 82 -30.75 33.09 -0.20
C GLN A 82 -31.75 32.04 -0.72
N VAL A 83 -32.46 32.34 -1.79
CA VAL A 83 -33.44 31.41 -2.38
C VAL A 83 -32.77 30.28 -3.16
N LEU A 84 -31.67 30.57 -3.86
CA LEU A 84 -30.88 29.56 -4.56
C LEU A 84 -30.21 28.54 -3.61
N GLN A 85 -29.95 28.95 -2.36
CA GLN A 85 -29.43 28.04 -1.32
C GLN A 85 -30.50 27.18 -0.66
N GLN A 86 -31.78 27.57 -0.71
CA GLN A 86 -32.88 26.88 -0.04
C GLN A 86 -33.50 25.75 -0.89
N ASP A 87 -33.43 25.84 -2.21
CA ASP A 87 -34.06 24.85 -3.10
C ASP A 87 -33.25 24.63 -4.39
N ARG A 88 -33.36 23.45 -4.98
CA ARG A 88 -32.64 23.08 -6.21
C ARG A 88 -33.22 23.76 -7.45
N VAL A 89 -32.34 24.36 -8.23
CA VAL A 89 -32.71 24.93 -9.54
C VAL A 89 -32.61 23.83 -10.59
N GLY A 90 -33.73 23.46 -11.21
CA GLY A 90 -33.79 22.42 -12.24
C GLY A 90 -33.20 22.81 -13.59
N MET A 91 -32.06 23.53 -13.63
CA MET A 91 -31.35 23.98 -14.81
C MET A 91 -30.04 23.26 -15.01
N ARG A 92 -29.56 23.17 -16.25
CA ARG A 92 -28.19 22.71 -16.54
C ARG A 92 -27.19 23.73 -16.02
N ILE A 93 -26.06 23.28 -15.48
CA ILE A 93 -25.05 24.16 -14.87
C ILE A 93 -24.52 25.22 -15.85
N GLY A 94 -24.30 24.87 -17.11
CA GLY A 94 -23.86 25.81 -18.15
C GLY A 94 -24.87 26.95 -18.38
N ASP A 95 -26.16 26.61 -18.43
CA ASP A 95 -27.24 27.59 -18.62
C ASP A 95 -27.40 28.49 -17.38
N LEU A 96 -27.26 27.92 -16.18
CA LEU A 96 -27.30 28.68 -14.94
C LEU A 96 -26.12 29.66 -14.82
N LEU A 97 -24.91 29.24 -15.22
CA LEU A 97 -23.72 30.10 -15.26
C LEU A 97 -23.89 31.29 -16.21
N VAL A 98 -24.53 31.07 -17.35
CA VAL A 98 -24.83 32.14 -18.32
C VAL A 98 -25.89 33.08 -17.78
N GLU A 99 -26.99 32.59 -17.21
CA GLU A 99 -28.07 33.41 -16.65
C GLU A 99 -27.58 34.28 -15.48
N LEU A 100 -26.72 33.72 -14.60
CA LEU A 100 -26.10 34.49 -13.52
C LEU A 100 -25.01 35.46 -13.98
N GLY A 101 -24.65 35.47 -15.28
CA GLY A 101 -23.67 36.38 -15.86
C GLY A 101 -22.22 36.01 -15.58
N TYR A 102 -21.93 34.85 -15.04
CA TYR A 102 -20.58 34.37 -14.77
C TYR A 102 -19.89 33.83 -16.03
N LEU A 103 -20.67 33.41 -17.07
CA LEU A 103 -20.15 32.88 -18.32
C LEU A 103 -20.88 33.49 -19.51
N ARG A 104 -20.16 33.77 -20.60
CA ARG A 104 -20.79 34.21 -21.85
C ARG A 104 -21.29 33.03 -22.65
N GLN A 105 -22.40 33.20 -23.37
CA GLN A 105 -23.01 32.12 -24.19
C GLN A 105 -22.02 31.52 -25.21
N LYS A 106 -21.14 32.37 -25.78
CA LYS A 106 -20.12 31.96 -26.74
C LYS A 106 -19.05 31.08 -26.10
N ASP A 107 -18.65 31.39 -24.86
CA ASP A 107 -17.62 30.65 -24.12
C ASP A 107 -18.18 29.27 -23.69
N LEU A 108 -19.47 29.21 -23.30
CA LEU A 108 -20.17 27.95 -23.05
C LEU A 108 -20.18 27.05 -24.28
N GLN A 109 -20.52 27.60 -25.46
CA GLN A 109 -20.53 26.85 -26.72
C GLN A 109 -19.14 26.30 -27.06
N THR A 110 -18.09 27.09 -26.84
CA THR A 110 -16.69 26.68 -27.04
C THR A 110 -16.31 25.55 -26.11
N ALA A 111 -16.67 25.63 -24.83
CA ALA A 111 -16.39 24.59 -23.84
C ALA A 111 -17.13 23.27 -24.15
N LEU A 112 -18.40 23.36 -24.59
CA LEU A 112 -19.19 22.20 -25.01
C LEU A 112 -18.64 21.52 -26.27
N ALA A 113 -18.11 22.31 -27.24
CA ALA A 113 -17.43 21.76 -28.39
C ALA A 113 -16.16 20.98 -28.00
N ARG A 114 -15.32 21.53 -27.13
CA ARG A 114 -14.13 20.85 -26.58
C ARG A 114 -14.48 19.59 -25.79
N GLN A 115 -15.59 19.60 -25.05
CA GLN A 115 -16.06 18.41 -24.34
C GLN A 115 -16.43 17.29 -25.33
N LYS A 116 -17.09 17.62 -26.45
CA LYS A 116 -17.41 16.65 -27.51
C LYS A 116 -16.16 16.12 -28.20
N GLU A 117 -15.17 17.00 -28.49
CA GLU A 117 -13.90 16.61 -29.08
C GLU A 117 -13.08 15.65 -28.18
N SER A 118 -13.18 15.82 -26.87
CA SER A 118 -12.54 14.92 -25.90
C SER A 118 -13.28 13.58 -25.70
N GLY A 119 -14.34 13.32 -26.47
CA GLY A 119 -15.16 12.10 -26.34
C GLY A 119 -15.89 11.97 -25.01
N GLY A 120 -16.09 13.09 -24.28
CA GLY A 120 -16.74 13.09 -22.97
C GLY A 120 -15.81 12.70 -21.80
N ALA A 121 -14.52 12.51 -22.03
CA ALA A 121 -13.54 12.15 -21.00
C ALA A 121 -13.32 13.25 -19.94
N ARG A 122 -13.63 14.51 -20.25
CA ARG A 122 -13.55 15.66 -19.36
C ARG A 122 -14.92 16.24 -19.07
N ARG A 123 -15.16 16.60 -17.82
CA ARG A 123 -16.42 17.25 -17.41
C ARG A 123 -16.41 18.72 -17.83
N LEU A 124 -17.60 19.28 -18.09
CA LEU A 124 -17.74 20.68 -18.51
C LEU A 124 -17.09 21.66 -17.53
N GLY A 125 -17.25 21.41 -16.22
CA GLY A 125 -16.66 22.24 -15.17
C GLY A 125 -15.13 22.25 -15.20
N GLU A 126 -14.50 21.12 -15.44
CA GLU A 126 -13.04 21.00 -15.57
C GLU A 126 -12.50 21.81 -16.76
N ILE A 127 -13.23 21.79 -17.88
CA ILE A 127 -12.86 22.56 -19.07
C ILE A 127 -13.03 24.05 -18.81
N LEU A 128 -14.13 24.47 -18.20
CA LEU A 128 -14.40 25.86 -17.90
C LEU A 128 -13.37 26.48 -16.96
N VAL A 129 -12.93 25.76 -15.95
CA VAL A 129 -11.92 26.22 -14.98
C VAL A 129 -10.52 26.14 -15.59
N ALA A 130 -10.14 25.04 -16.25
CA ALA A 130 -8.82 24.84 -16.83
C ALA A 130 -8.51 25.82 -17.95
N ASP A 131 -9.50 26.18 -18.74
CA ASP A 131 -9.37 27.14 -19.84
C ASP A 131 -9.60 28.62 -19.39
N HIS A 132 -9.72 28.85 -18.09
CA HIS A 132 -9.90 30.19 -17.48
C HIS A 132 -11.17 30.93 -17.94
N PHE A 133 -12.22 30.23 -18.36
CA PHE A 133 -13.51 30.85 -18.69
C PHE A 133 -14.25 31.32 -17.43
N ILE A 134 -14.01 30.65 -16.28
CA ILE A 134 -14.60 30.96 -14.97
C ILE A 134 -13.60 30.68 -13.85
N GLU A 135 -13.65 31.45 -12.77
CA GLU A 135 -12.89 31.19 -11.56
C GLU A 135 -13.50 30.02 -10.78
N GLU A 136 -12.65 29.13 -10.24
CA GLU A 136 -13.07 27.89 -9.57
C GLU A 136 -14.09 28.13 -8.45
N HIS A 137 -13.88 29.18 -7.62
CA HIS A 137 -14.79 29.47 -6.51
C HIS A 137 -16.21 29.87 -6.98
N LYS A 138 -16.33 30.60 -8.09
CA LYS A 138 -17.64 30.96 -8.69
C LYS A 138 -18.33 29.75 -9.31
N PHE A 139 -17.55 28.86 -9.92
CA PHE A 139 -18.10 27.61 -10.43
C PHE A 139 -18.68 26.74 -9.31
N LEU A 140 -17.96 26.59 -8.20
CA LEU A 140 -18.38 25.83 -7.02
C LEU A 140 -19.63 26.45 -6.37
N GLU A 141 -19.70 27.77 -6.29
CA GLU A 141 -20.89 28.48 -5.79
C GLU A 141 -22.13 28.13 -6.60
N VAL A 142 -22.05 28.18 -7.94
CA VAL A 142 -23.18 27.84 -8.81
C VAL A 142 -23.52 26.35 -8.79
N LEU A 143 -22.51 25.49 -8.68
CA LEU A 143 -22.69 24.05 -8.54
C LEU A 143 -23.41 23.71 -7.23
N SER A 144 -23.10 24.42 -6.14
CA SER A 144 -23.78 24.27 -4.86
C SER A 144 -25.28 24.58 -4.96
N TYR A 145 -25.62 25.62 -5.69
CA TYR A 145 -27.04 25.98 -5.97
C TYR A 145 -27.76 24.93 -6.79
N GLN A 146 -27.10 24.37 -7.80
CA GLN A 146 -27.69 23.32 -8.64
C GLN A 146 -27.96 22.02 -7.85
N LEU A 147 -27.03 21.64 -6.96
CA LEU A 147 -27.12 20.40 -6.22
C LEU A 147 -27.92 20.54 -4.90
N GLY A 148 -28.17 21.77 -4.47
CA GLY A 148 -28.78 22.05 -3.15
C GLY A 148 -27.85 21.62 -2.02
N LEU A 149 -26.54 21.75 -2.19
CA LEU A 149 -25.52 21.41 -1.22
C LEU A 149 -24.79 22.67 -0.76
N LYS A 150 -24.19 22.62 0.44
CA LYS A 150 -23.44 23.74 0.99
C LYS A 150 -22.03 23.79 0.39
N ALA A 151 -21.62 24.94 -0.14
CA ALA A 151 -20.22 25.17 -0.46
C ALA A 151 -19.42 25.38 0.84
N ILE A 152 -18.32 24.64 1.01
CA ILE A 152 -17.50 24.64 2.22
C ILE A 152 -16.19 25.36 1.93
N ASP A 153 -15.91 26.40 2.70
CA ASP A 153 -14.61 27.07 2.71
C ASP A 153 -13.73 26.45 3.80
N LEU A 154 -12.78 25.61 3.38
CA LEU A 154 -11.87 24.89 4.28
C LEU A 154 -10.86 25.78 5.00
N ASP A 155 -10.70 27.04 4.60
CA ASP A 155 -9.80 28.00 5.29
C ASP A 155 -10.51 28.70 6.47
N VAL A 156 -11.82 28.73 6.48
CA VAL A 156 -12.66 29.43 7.49
C VAL A 156 -13.27 28.44 8.50
N GLU A 157 -13.59 27.24 8.09
CA GLU A 157 -14.26 26.25 8.96
C GLU A 157 -13.31 25.65 10.00
N GLU A 158 -13.78 25.56 11.26
CA GLU A 158 -13.09 24.79 12.30
C GLU A 158 -13.21 23.29 12.02
N LEU A 159 -12.08 22.67 11.70
CA LEU A 159 -12.01 21.27 11.29
C LEU A 159 -11.71 20.35 12.46
N ASP A 160 -12.54 19.33 12.65
CA ASP A 160 -12.30 18.30 13.66
C ASP A 160 -11.19 17.34 13.22
N ARG A 161 -10.00 17.58 13.76
CA ARG A 161 -8.79 16.80 13.45
C ARG A 161 -8.87 15.35 13.90
N SER A 162 -9.75 15.03 14.85
CA SER A 162 -9.93 13.65 15.34
C SER A 162 -10.55 12.75 14.26
N LEU A 163 -11.42 13.31 13.42
CA LEU A 163 -12.09 12.58 12.33
C LEU A 163 -11.12 12.13 11.26
N LEU A 164 -10.06 12.91 10.98
CA LEU A 164 -9.03 12.54 10.00
C LEU A 164 -8.15 11.38 10.44
N SER A 165 -8.14 11.05 11.71
CA SER A 165 -7.38 9.91 12.21
C SER A 165 -7.99 8.55 11.83
N ARG A 166 -9.23 8.53 11.32
CA ARG A 166 -9.96 7.30 10.99
C ARG A 166 -9.40 6.59 9.75
N ALA A 167 -8.71 7.31 8.86
CA ALA A 167 -8.09 6.72 7.67
C ALA A 167 -6.74 7.37 7.33
N PRO A 168 -5.88 6.72 6.54
CA PRO A 168 -4.64 7.30 6.04
C PRO A 168 -4.91 8.52 5.14
N LEU A 169 -4.06 9.55 5.22
CA LEU A 169 -4.17 10.75 4.38
C LEU A 169 -4.22 10.44 2.87
N LYS A 170 -3.55 9.37 2.45
CA LYS A 170 -3.55 8.93 1.05
C LYS A 170 -4.96 8.58 0.55
N LEU A 171 -5.80 8.03 1.40
CA LEU A 171 -7.19 7.71 1.06
C LEU A 171 -7.99 8.99 0.79
N TYR A 172 -7.89 9.97 1.69
CA TYR A 172 -8.53 11.27 1.50
C TYR A 172 -8.06 11.99 0.23
N GLN A 173 -6.77 11.81 -0.14
CA GLN A 173 -6.22 12.34 -1.39
C GLN A 173 -6.73 11.61 -2.62
N GLN A 174 -6.87 10.29 -2.57
CA GLN A 174 -7.35 9.47 -3.68
C GLN A 174 -8.84 9.72 -3.97
N HIS A 175 -9.66 9.78 -2.92
CA HIS A 175 -11.10 9.97 -3.01
C HIS A 175 -11.54 11.42 -2.83
N GLN A 176 -10.61 12.35 -2.83
CA GLN A 176 -10.83 13.81 -2.86
C GLN A 176 -11.93 14.31 -1.91
N PHE A 177 -11.91 13.85 -0.66
CA PHE A 177 -12.83 14.33 0.39
C PHE A 177 -12.11 14.57 1.72
N VAL A 178 -12.72 15.38 2.58
CA VAL A 178 -12.26 15.61 3.96
C VAL A 178 -13.45 15.73 4.91
N PRO A 179 -13.37 15.15 6.13
CA PRO A 179 -14.33 15.41 7.18
C PRO A 179 -14.06 16.81 7.76
N VAL A 180 -15.12 17.60 7.94
CA VAL A 180 -15.02 18.99 8.40
C VAL A 180 -15.26 19.06 9.89
N LYS A 181 -16.46 18.71 10.35
CA LYS A 181 -16.86 18.76 11.76
C LYS A 181 -17.97 17.75 12.07
N SER A 182 -18.13 17.44 13.36
CA SER A 182 -19.27 16.69 13.85
C SER A 182 -20.22 17.63 14.58
N ASP A 183 -21.47 17.70 14.12
CA ASP A 183 -22.51 18.51 14.75
C ASP A 183 -23.72 17.62 15.03
N ASN A 184 -24.21 17.61 16.30
CA ASN A 184 -25.36 16.79 16.73
C ASN A 184 -25.30 15.29 16.33
N GLY A 185 -24.10 14.70 16.20
CA GLY A 185 -23.91 13.31 15.80
C GLY A 185 -23.86 13.07 14.30
N CYS A 186 -24.07 14.10 13.47
CA CYS A 186 -23.89 14.05 12.03
C CYS A 186 -22.54 14.62 11.65
N ILE A 187 -21.82 13.96 10.74
CA ILE A 187 -20.49 14.39 10.30
C ILE A 187 -20.62 15.10 8.97
N LEU A 188 -20.21 16.37 8.92
CA LEU A 188 -20.12 17.12 7.67
C LEU A 188 -18.85 16.72 6.92
N VAL A 189 -19.01 16.28 5.67
CA VAL A 189 -17.90 15.85 4.78
C VAL A 189 -17.89 16.73 3.54
N ALA A 190 -16.74 17.35 3.24
CA ALA A 190 -16.51 18.09 2.01
C ALA A 190 -15.97 17.17 0.93
N LEU A 191 -16.65 17.07 -0.22
CA LEU A 191 -16.25 16.30 -1.39
C LEU A 191 -15.99 17.26 -2.57
N VAL A 192 -15.11 16.86 -3.48
CA VAL A 192 -14.94 17.57 -4.76
C VAL A 192 -16.12 17.28 -5.68
N ASP A 193 -16.55 16.03 -5.74
CA ASP A 193 -17.70 15.59 -6.55
C ASP A 193 -18.68 14.74 -5.74
N PRO A 194 -19.76 15.33 -5.25
CA PRO A 194 -20.78 14.61 -4.50
C PRO A 194 -21.61 13.63 -5.36
N GLN A 195 -21.47 13.66 -6.69
CA GLN A 195 -22.16 12.75 -7.61
C GLN A 195 -21.33 11.48 -7.88
N ASP A 196 -20.06 11.47 -7.52
CA ASP A 196 -19.24 10.28 -7.59
C ASP A 196 -19.66 9.28 -6.51
N LYS A 197 -20.20 8.15 -6.97
CA LYS A 197 -20.73 7.11 -6.07
C LYS A 197 -19.64 6.41 -5.27
N GLU A 198 -18.42 6.32 -5.81
CA GLU A 198 -17.30 5.65 -5.13
C GLU A 198 -16.78 6.50 -3.99
N ASP A 199 -16.57 7.80 -4.24
CA ASP A 199 -16.09 8.73 -3.24
C ASP A 199 -17.11 8.92 -2.11
N LEU A 200 -18.39 9.02 -2.46
CA LEU A 200 -19.47 9.13 -1.49
C LEU A 200 -19.60 7.84 -0.65
N ALA A 201 -19.54 6.66 -1.28
CA ALA A 201 -19.61 5.40 -0.56
C ALA A 201 -18.42 5.24 0.39
N MET A 202 -17.21 5.61 -0.03
CA MET A 202 -16.03 5.58 0.82
C MET A 202 -16.16 6.51 2.04
N ALA A 203 -16.70 7.71 1.86
CA ALA A 203 -16.97 8.62 2.96
C ALA A 203 -18.02 8.04 3.93
N GLN A 204 -19.08 7.41 3.42
CA GLN A 204 -20.10 6.75 4.23
C GLN A 204 -19.58 5.53 4.99
N ASP A 205 -18.68 4.75 4.40
CA ASP A 205 -18.03 3.61 5.06
C ASP A 205 -17.16 4.03 6.24
N LEU A 206 -16.51 5.18 6.14
CA LEU A 206 -15.64 5.69 7.21
C LEU A 206 -16.38 6.42 8.33
N PHE A 207 -17.43 7.16 8.00
CA PHE A 207 -18.08 8.08 8.92
C PHE A 207 -19.50 7.68 9.31
N GLY A 208 -20.07 6.67 8.65
CA GLY A 208 -21.45 6.21 8.83
C GLY A 208 -22.34 6.68 7.68
N ARG A 209 -23.54 6.08 7.58
CA ARG A 209 -24.48 6.41 6.49
C ARG A 209 -25.12 7.79 6.62
N ASP A 210 -25.21 8.32 7.84
CA ASP A 210 -25.79 9.62 8.15
C ASP A 210 -24.69 10.69 8.17
N ILE A 211 -24.20 11.07 6.98
CA ILE A 211 -23.25 12.17 6.80
C ILE A 211 -23.93 13.32 6.07
N ASP A 212 -23.63 14.56 6.51
CA ASP A 212 -23.92 15.76 5.74
C ASP A 212 -22.84 15.98 4.69
N VAL A 213 -23.26 16.26 3.46
CA VAL A 213 -22.36 16.43 2.33
C VAL A 213 -22.30 17.88 1.89
N GLY A 214 -21.10 18.41 1.75
CA GLY A 214 -20.83 19.71 1.15
C GLY A 214 -19.83 19.62 0.01
N ILE A 215 -19.64 20.72 -0.72
CA ILE A 215 -18.73 20.79 -1.86
C ILE A 215 -17.53 21.68 -1.52
N ALA A 216 -16.32 21.21 -1.87
CA ALA A 216 -15.09 22.03 -1.79
C ALA A 216 -14.23 21.83 -3.04
N SER A 217 -13.32 22.78 -3.34
CA SER A 217 -12.44 22.64 -4.48
C SER A 217 -11.39 21.54 -4.27
N ALA A 218 -10.98 20.89 -5.36
CA ALA A 218 -9.89 19.90 -5.31
C ALA A 218 -8.59 20.53 -4.78
N LYS A 219 -8.33 21.78 -5.14
CA LYS A 219 -7.19 22.56 -4.67
C LYS A 219 -7.26 22.82 -3.17
N ALA A 220 -8.41 23.27 -2.66
CA ALA A 220 -8.60 23.53 -1.23
C ALA A 220 -8.45 22.25 -0.39
N ILE A 221 -9.03 21.14 -0.85
CA ILE A 221 -8.86 19.81 -0.20
C ILE A 221 -7.39 19.40 -0.19
N ALA A 222 -6.67 19.51 -1.32
CA ALA A 222 -5.27 19.15 -1.42
C ALA A 222 -4.38 20.03 -0.52
N GLU A 223 -4.56 21.35 -0.55
CA GLU A 223 -3.83 22.31 0.29
C GLU A 223 -4.11 22.06 1.77
N TRP A 224 -5.36 21.79 2.13
CA TRP A 224 -5.74 21.50 3.48
C TRP A 224 -5.13 20.18 3.99
N LEU A 225 -5.19 19.11 3.18
CA LEU A 225 -4.54 17.83 3.51
C LEU A 225 -3.02 17.97 3.60
N GLN A 226 -2.41 18.85 2.81
CA GLN A 226 -0.99 19.18 2.90
C GLN A 226 -0.66 19.95 4.19
N LYS A 227 -1.45 20.96 4.56
CA LYS A 227 -1.34 21.66 5.85
C LYS A 227 -1.51 20.66 7.02
N TYR A 228 -2.48 19.77 6.94
CA TYR A 228 -2.71 18.75 7.99
C TYR A 228 -1.58 17.71 8.05
N ARG A 229 -0.93 17.39 6.93
CA ARG A 229 0.24 16.51 6.90
C ARG A 229 1.37 17.02 7.81
N HIS A 230 1.44 18.34 8.02
CA HIS A 230 2.41 18.98 8.89
C HIS A 230 1.95 19.09 10.36
N VAL A 231 0.67 18.89 10.67
CA VAL A 231 0.09 19.20 11.98
C VAL A 231 -0.72 18.03 12.55
N ARG A 232 -0.14 16.84 12.63
CA ARG A 232 -0.70 15.78 13.48
C ARG A 232 -0.04 15.85 14.84
N GLU A 233 -0.31 16.93 15.59
CA GLU A 233 0.11 17.09 16.97
C GLU A 233 -0.85 16.35 17.90
N VAL A 234 -0.28 15.48 18.72
CA VAL A 234 -0.95 15.01 19.93
C VAL A 234 -0.90 16.17 20.94
N SER A 235 -2.06 16.55 21.46
CA SER A 235 -2.24 17.58 22.47
C SER A 235 -1.13 17.57 23.52
N ARG A 236 -0.61 18.76 23.82
CA ARG A 236 0.29 19.04 24.96
C ARG A 236 -0.36 18.63 26.28
N THR A 237 -0.22 17.39 26.67
CA THR A 237 -0.42 16.96 28.05
C THR A 237 0.96 16.99 28.73
N ALA A 238 0.99 17.55 29.90
CA ALA A 238 2.18 17.65 30.75
C ALA A 238 2.94 16.31 30.77
N CYS A 239 4.26 16.37 30.55
CA CYS A 239 5.15 15.20 30.52
C CYS A 239 5.35 14.61 31.92
N ASP A 240 4.35 13.92 32.45
CA ASP A 240 4.53 13.03 33.59
C ASP A 240 5.17 11.73 33.13
N GLU A 241 6.10 11.20 33.95
CA GLU A 241 6.79 9.93 33.67
C GLU A 241 5.82 8.77 33.39
N HIS A 242 4.68 8.74 34.08
CA HIS A 242 3.59 7.79 33.87
C HIS A 242 2.99 7.89 32.45
N THR A 243 2.87 9.10 31.92
CA THR A 243 2.36 9.34 30.57
C THR A 243 3.31 8.79 29.50
N VAL A 244 4.64 8.95 29.68
CA VAL A 244 5.65 8.45 28.75
C VAL A 244 5.71 6.92 28.77
N ILE A 245 5.63 6.32 29.96
CA ILE A 245 5.59 4.85 30.11
C ILE A 245 4.36 4.28 29.43
N GLY A 246 3.18 4.86 29.68
CA GLY A 246 1.93 4.45 29.05
C GLY A 246 1.96 4.58 27.52
N LEU A 247 2.57 5.66 27.02
CA LEU A 247 2.72 5.89 25.58
C LEU A 247 3.63 4.83 24.92
N ILE A 248 4.77 4.51 25.55
CA ILE A 248 5.69 3.49 25.03
C ILE A 248 5.01 2.12 25.04
N ASN A 249 4.36 1.74 26.14
CA ASN A 249 3.64 0.48 26.23
C ASN A 249 2.57 0.37 25.14
N LYS A 250 1.78 1.44 24.95
CA LYS A 250 0.78 1.51 23.89
C LYS A 250 1.40 1.34 22.48
N LEU A 251 2.52 2.03 22.21
CA LEU A 251 3.22 1.90 20.94
C LEU A 251 3.72 0.49 20.67
N LEU A 252 4.24 -0.19 21.69
CA LEU A 252 4.72 -1.58 21.58
C LEU A 252 3.55 -2.53 21.34
N ASP A 253 2.47 -2.41 22.10
CA ASP A 253 1.28 -3.25 21.93
C ASP A 253 0.61 -3.04 20.56
N GLU A 254 0.52 -1.79 20.09
CA GLU A 254 0.00 -1.48 18.77
C GLU A 254 0.91 -2.06 17.66
N ALA A 255 2.23 -1.96 17.80
CA ALA A 255 3.16 -2.54 16.84
C ALA A 255 3.03 -4.06 16.73
N VAL A 256 2.85 -4.75 17.86
CA VAL A 256 2.59 -6.20 17.88
C VAL A 256 1.26 -6.54 17.22
N LYS A 257 0.18 -5.84 17.58
CA LYS A 257 -1.15 -6.01 16.99
C LYS A 257 -1.13 -5.79 15.48
N GLU A 258 -0.31 -4.85 15.04
CA GLU A 258 -0.14 -4.52 13.64
C GLU A 258 0.87 -5.42 12.89
N GLY A 259 1.50 -6.38 13.55
CA GLY A 259 2.51 -7.25 12.93
C GLY A 259 3.73 -6.48 12.42
N ALA A 260 4.10 -5.39 13.11
CA ALA A 260 5.27 -4.61 12.74
C ALA A 260 6.56 -5.37 13.03
N SER A 261 7.52 -5.32 12.11
CA SER A 261 8.89 -5.84 12.33
C SER A 261 9.78 -4.83 13.03
N ASP A 262 9.59 -3.53 12.75
CA ASP A 262 10.40 -2.45 13.32
C ASP A 262 9.54 -1.23 13.67
N ILE A 263 9.87 -0.56 14.76
CA ILE A 263 9.33 0.75 15.16
C ILE A 263 10.41 1.79 14.98
N HIS A 264 10.12 2.83 14.21
CA HIS A 264 11.01 3.96 13.99
C HIS A 264 10.48 5.18 14.73
N ILE A 265 11.26 5.71 15.66
CA ILE A 265 11.01 6.92 16.43
C ILE A 265 12.02 7.97 15.98
N GLU A 266 11.56 8.98 15.25
CA GLU A 266 12.43 9.87 14.46
C GLU A 266 12.17 11.33 14.82
N PRO A 267 13.10 12.00 15.54
CA PRO A 267 13.02 13.45 15.75
C PRO A 267 13.25 14.17 14.42
N LEU A 268 12.36 15.09 14.09
CA LEU A 268 12.42 16.00 12.95
C LEU A 268 12.49 17.44 13.47
N LYS A 269 12.55 18.43 12.58
CA LYS A 269 12.67 19.84 12.96
C LYS A 269 11.56 20.34 13.87
N ASP A 270 10.33 19.84 13.65
CA ASP A 270 9.09 20.37 14.24
C ASP A 270 8.26 19.31 14.99
N ARG A 271 8.65 18.02 14.93
CA ARG A 271 7.86 16.91 15.49
C ARG A 271 8.69 15.66 15.72
N LEU A 272 8.15 14.75 16.52
CA LEU A 272 8.63 13.38 16.67
C LEU A 272 7.75 12.46 15.83
N ARG A 273 8.30 11.92 14.73
CA ARG A 273 7.58 11.02 13.82
C ARG A 273 7.72 9.57 14.26
N ILE A 274 6.60 8.87 14.36
CA ILE A 274 6.55 7.43 14.63
C ILE A 274 6.11 6.71 13.35
N ARG A 275 6.89 5.70 12.94
CA ARG A 275 6.57 4.83 11.81
C ARG A 275 6.72 3.37 12.19
N PHE A 276 5.85 2.53 11.69
CA PHE A 276 5.94 1.07 11.79
C PHE A 276 6.36 0.49 10.45
N ARG A 277 7.25 -0.51 10.49
CA ARG A 277 7.55 -1.31 9.32
C ARG A 277 6.65 -2.53 9.33
N CYS A 278 5.64 -2.55 8.46
CA CYS A 278 4.72 -3.67 8.28
C CYS A 278 4.90 -4.21 6.86
N ASP A 279 5.02 -5.53 6.72
CA ASP A 279 5.24 -6.20 5.44
C ASP A 279 6.40 -5.61 4.61
N GLY A 280 7.48 -5.19 5.29
CA GLY A 280 8.67 -4.60 4.68
C GLY A 280 8.57 -3.10 4.34
N VAL A 281 7.39 -2.48 4.47
CA VAL A 281 7.16 -1.07 4.12
C VAL A 281 6.98 -0.22 5.38
N LEU A 282 7.62 0.95 5.41
CA LEU A 282 7.43 1.93 6.49
C LEU A 282 6.12 2.68 6.30
N LEU A 283 5.19 2.48 7.24
CA LEU A 283 3.92 3.17 7.32
C LEU A 283 3.98 4.23 8.41
N GLN A 284 3.45 5.41 8.14
CA GLN A 284 3.34 6.44 9.16
C GLN A 284 2.26 6.03 10.16
N HIS A 285 2.63 5.94 11.44
CA HIS A 285 1.69 5.62 12.51
C HIS A 285 1.13 6.90 13.12
N GLN A 286 2.00 7.75 13.72
CA GLN A 286 1.59 9.04 14.30
C GLN A 286 2.74 10.03 14.34
N ASN A 287 2.40 11.32 14.56
CA ASN A 287 3.35 12.36 14.92
C ASN A 287 3.08 12.81 16.36
N LEU A 288 4.12 12.97 17.14
CA LEU A 288 4.08 13.46 18.52
C LEU A 288 4.77 14.82 18.61
N SER A 289 4.53 15.55 19.71
CA SER A 289 5.30 16.76 20.01
C SER A 289 6.79 16.43 20.15
N LEU A 290 7.64 17.30 19.64
CA LEU A 290 9.10 17.15 19.73
C LEU A 290 9.59 17.08 21.18
N ASP A 291 8.90 17.73 22.11
CA ASP A 291 9.20 17.72 23.56
C ASP A 291 9.21 16.30 24.16
N LEU A 292 8.49 15.34 23.54
CA LEU A 292 8.47 13.94 23.96
C LEU A 292 9.71 13.15 23.50
N ALA A 293 10.53 13.68 22.58
CA ALA A 293 11.68 12.96 22.03
C ALA A 293 12.69 12.57 23.13
N ALA A 294 13.10 13.51 23.97
CA ALA A 294 14.08 13.26 25.02
C ALA A 294 13.53 12.33 26.14
N PRO A 295 12.31 12.51 26.67
CA PRO A 295 11.72 11.59 27.62
C PRO A 295 11.57 10.16 27.11
N ILE A 296 11.05 9.97 25.88
CA ILE A 296 10.89 8.67 25.26
C ILE A 296 12.24 7.97 25.05
N THR A 297 13.23 8.69 24.52
CA THR A 297 14.59 8.15 24.32
C THR A 297 15.24 7.76 25.64
N SER A 298 15.14 8.61 26.67
CA SER A 298 15.68 8.31 28.00
C SER A 298 15.03 7.05 28.60
N ARG A 299 13.70 6.92 28.50
CA ARG A 299 12.99 5.73 29.00
C ARG A 299 13.42 4.47 28.23
N LEU A 300 13.53 4.54 26.91
CA LEU A 300 14.01 3.40 26.10
C LEU A 300 15.44 3.02 26.44
N LYS A 301 16.33 3.99 26.73
CA LYS A 301 17.69 3.71 27.21
C LYS A 301 17.70 3.00 28.56
N VAL A 302 16.83 3.42 29.50
CA VAL A 302 16.66 2.70 30.78
C VAL A 302 16.27 1.24 30.53
N MET A 303 15.26 1.02 29.70
CA MET A 303 14.77 -0.33 29.36
C MET A 303 15.86 -1.18 28.66
N ALA A 304 16.65 -0.57 27.79
CA ALA A 304 17.74 -1.20 27.04
C ALA A 304 19.05 -1.33 27.84
N ARG A 305 19.11 -0.84 29.09
CA ARG A 305 20.34 -0.72 29.89
C ARG A 305 21.46 0.05 29.20
N ALA A 306 21.11 1.01 28.35
CA ALA A 306 22.04 1.91 27.68
C ALA A 306 22.37 3.13 28.54
N ASN A 307 23.42 3.87 28.20
CA ASN A 307 23.84 5.06 28.92
C ASN A 307 22.89 6.25 28.65
N ILE A 308 22.14 6.68 29.66
CA ILE A 308 21.12 7.74 29.56
C ILE A 308 21.76 9.11 29.34
N THR A 309 22.95 9.34 29.90
CA THR A 309 23.62 10.65 29.86
C THR A 309 24.36 10.90 28.56
N GLU A 310 24.78 9.83 27.87
CA GLU A 310 25.48 9.92 26.58
C GLU A 310 24.47 10.13 25.45
N ARG A 311 24.54 11.27 24.78
CA ARG A 311 23.65 11.66 23.67
C ARG A 311 24.39 11.98 22.38
N ARG A 312 25.71 11.85 22.36
CA ARG A 312 26.60 12.20 21.24
C ARG A 312 27.18 10.98 20.54
N ARG A 313 26.94 9.77 21.07
CA ARG A 313 27.42 8.51 20.51
C ARG A 313 26.26 7.58 20.23
N HIS A 314 26.40 6.79 19.17
CA HIS A 314 25.45 5.72 18.88
C HIS A 314 25.54 4.66 19.96
N GLN A 315 24.40 4.06 20.27
CA GLN A 315 24.30 3.01 21.28
C GLN A 315 23.32 1.94 20.78
N ASP A 316 23.56 0.72 21.20
CA ASP A 316 22.67 -0.40 20.94
C ASP A 316 22.30 -1.06 22.28
N GLY A 317 21.18 -1.77 22.29
CA GLY A 317 20.72 -2.46 23.48
C GLY A 317 19.64 -3.51 23.16
N ARG A 318 19.22 -4.20 24.21
CA ARG A 318 18.14 -5.21 24.15
C ARG A 318 17.13 -4.94 25.24
N ILE A 319 15.85 -5.03 24.90
CA ILE A 319 14.74 -4.86 25.84
C ILE A 319 13.94 -6.16 25.86
N LEU A 320 13.78 -6.73 27.05
CA LEU A 320 12.77 -7.75 27.28
C LEU A 320 11.54 -7.04 27.83
N TYR A 321 10.46 -7.02 27.07
CA TYR A 321 9.22 -6.33 27.42
C TYR A 321 8.10 -7.34 27.59
N GLU A 322 7.46 -7.33 28.74
CA GLU A 322 6.26 -8.09 28.98
C GLU A 322 5.05 -7.17 28.77
N SER A 323 4.21 -7.51 27.80
CA SER A 323 3.04 -6.71 27.46
C SER A 323 2.00 -6.81 28.60
N PRO A 324 1.63 -5.70 29.23
CA PRO A 324 0.61 -5.70 30.28
C PRO A 324 -0.77 -6.15 29.79
N THR A 325 -1.03 -5.99 28.49
CA THR A 325 -2.33 -6.30 27.88
C THR A 325 -2.46 -7.74 27.42
N THR A 326 -1.38 -8.35 26.95
CA THR A 326 -1.40 -9.69 26.36
C THR A 326 -0.64 -10.75 27.18
N GLY A 327 0.15 -10.33 28.19
CA GLY A 327 1.05 -11.20 28.95
C GLY A 327 2.18 -11.83 28.11
N LYS A 328 2.34 -11.41 26.84
CA LYS A 328 3.39 -11.93 25.96
C LYS A 328 4.70 -11.19 26.21
N THR A 329 5.79 -11.97 26.31
CA THR A 329 7.14 -11.40 26.37
C THR A 329 7.63 -11.11 24.95
N LEU A 330 8.06 -9.88 24.73
CA LEU A 330 8.68 -9.42 23.48
C LEU A 330 10.17 -9.22 23.72
N ASP A 331 10.97 -9.68 22.78
CA ASP A 331 12.39 -9.41 22.73
C ASP A 331 12.64 -8.33 21.66
N LEU A 332 13.21 -7.21 22.08
CA LEU A 332 13.43 -6.06 21.22
C LEU A 332 14.90 -5.73 21.15
N ARG A 333 15.45 -5.65 19.95
CA ARG A 333 16.75 -4.99 19.72
C ARG A 333 16.51 -3.51 19.49
N VAL A 334 17.28 -2.68 20.15
CA VAL A 334 17.14 -1.23 20.11
C VAL A 334 18.45 -0.62 19.63
N SER A 335 18.37 0.27 18.66
CA SER A 335 19.49 1.08 18.20
C SER A 335 19.19 2.56 18.35
N PHE A 336 20.09 3.31 18.98
CA PHE A 336 20.06 4.75 19.17
C PHE A 336 21.06 5.40 18.22
N TYR A 337 20.56 6.17 17.27
CA TYR A 337 21.36 6.83 16.24
C TYR A 337 21.28 8.35 16.38
N VAL A 338 22.42 8.99 16.54
CA VAL A 338 22.48 10.45 16.73
C VAL A 338 22.25 11.15 15.39
N THR A 339 21.27 12.06 15.37
CA THR A 339 20.94 12.91 14.23
C THR A 339 21.05 14.39 14.61
N ILE A 340 20.97 15.28 13.60
CA ILE A 340 20.99 16.74 13.83
C ILE A 340 19.81 17.26 14.66
N TYR A 341 18.69 16.52 14.72
CA TYR A 341 17.50 16.89 15.48
C TYR A 341 17.32 16.11 16.78
N GLY A 342 18.28 15.27 17.15
CA GLY A 342 18.25 14.42 18.35
C GLY A 342 18.51 12.96 18.02
N GLU A 343 18.26 12.08 18.99
CA GLU A 343 18.50 10.64 18.81
C GLU A 343 17.31 9.97 18.14
N LYS A 344 17.52 9.41 16.95
CA LYS A 344 16.59 8.48 16.31
C LYS A 344 16.69 7.13 17.00
N VAL A 345 15.55 6.51 17.29
CA VAL A 345 15.50 5.16 17.86
C VAL A 345 14.81 4.22 16.89
N VAL A 346 15.41 3.03 16.72
CA VAL A 346 14.78 1.93 15.98
C VAL A 346 14.68 0.73 16.92
N LEU A 347 13.46 0.23 17.11
CA LEU A 347 13.21 -1.00 17.85
C LEU A 347 12.83 -2.09 16.85
N ARG A 348 13.61 -3.16 16.80
CA ARG A 348 13.30 -4.36 16.03
C ARG A 348 12.61 -5.38 16.93
N LEU A 349 11.44 -5.83 16.55
CA LEU A 349 10.69 -6.84 17.28
C LEU A 349 11.19 -8.23 16.86
N LEU A 350 11.76 -8.97 17.80
CA LEU A 350 12.17 -10.34 17.59
C LEU A 350 11.04 -11.25 18.09
N ASN A 351 10.48 -12.04 17.19
CA ASN A 351 9.40 -12.97 17.54
C ASN A 351 10.01 -14.28 18.03
N GLN A 352 10.27 -14.40 19.34
CA GLN A 352 10.86 -15.61 19.92
C GLN A 352 9.93 -16.84 19.90
N LYS A 353 8.63 -16.65 19.67
CA LYS A 353 7.61 -17.72 19.67
C LYS A 353 6.82 -17.77 18.36
N GLY A 354 7.42 -17.37 17.23
CA GLY A 354 6.83 -17.66 15.93
C GLY A 354 6.86 -19.16 15.71
N GLU A 355 5.74 -19.77 15.36
CA GLU A 355 5.73 -21.13 14.84
C GLU A 355 6.70 -21.16 13.64
N LEU A 356 7.67 -22.06 13.69
CA LEU A 356 8.57 -22.27 12.57
C LEU A 356 7.71 -22.72 11.39
N LEU A 357 7.80 -22.02 10.28
CA LEU A 357 7.11 -22.43 9.06
C LEU A 357 7.64 -23.79 8.63
N GLU A 358 6.73 -24.69 8.29
CA GLU A 358 7.11 -25.92 7.61
C GLU A 358 7.67 -25.61 6.22
N LEU A 359 8.48 -26.50 5.69
CA LEU A 359 9.08 -26.33 4.37
C LEU A 359 8.01 -26.21 3.26
N ASN A 360 6.82 -26.78 3.49
CA ASN A 360 5.67 -26.67 2.59
C ASN A 360 5.05 -25.27 2.55
N ASP A 361 5.19 -24.50 3.62
CA ASP A 361 4.45 -23.25 3.83
C ASP A 361 5.26 -22.00 3.47
N ILE A 362 6.53 -22.16 3.06
CA ILE A 362 7.36 -21.02 2.64
C ILE A 362 6.91 -20.37 1.33
N GLY A 363 5.96 -21.00 0.61
CA GLY A 363 5.40 -20.51 -0.65
C GLY A 363 6.23 -20.85 -1.89
N MET A 364 7.04 -21.89 -1.85
CA MET A 364 7.76 -22.39 -3.03
C MET A 364 6.78 -23.14 -3.95
N ALA A 365 6.96 -22.98 -5.27
CA ALA A 365 6.14 -23.69 -6.24
C ALA A 365 6.31 -25.23 -6.11
N PRO A 366 5.26 -26.06 -6.32
CA PRO A 366 5.28 -27.48 -5.99
C PRO A 366 6.47 -28.25 -6.56
N LYS A 367 6.70 -28.19 -7.87
CA LYS A 367 7.83 -28.88 -8.50
C LYS A 367 9.20 -28.34 -8.09
N MET A 368 9.27 -27.04 -7.78
CA MET A 368 10.51 -26.45 -7.27
C MET A 368 10.79 -26.96 -5.86
N LEU A 369 9.77 -27.09 -5.01
CA LEU A 369 9.88 -27.65 -3.67
C LEU A 369 10.31 -29.12 -3.70
N ASP A 370 9.73 -29.93 -4.59
CA ASP A 370 10.12 -31.34 -4.77
C ASP A 370 11.59 -31.43 -5.16
N ARG A 371 12.03 -30.62 -6.13
CA ARG A 371 13.44 -30.58 -6.52
C ARG A 371 14.36 -30.10 -5.41
N PHE A 372 13.95 -29.11 -4.63
CA PHE A 372 14.72 -28.62 -3.48
C PHE A 372 14.88 -29.70 -2.41
N ARG A 373 13.85 -30.53 -2.20
CA ARG A 373 13.93 -31.66 -1.28
C ARG A 373 14.82 -32.77 -1.84
N TYR A 374 14.44 -33.36 -2.96
CA TYR A 374 15.07 -34.59 -3.45
C TYR A 374 16.46 -34.35 -4.05
N ASP A 375 16.64 -33.23 -4.77
CA ASP A 375 17.90 -32.96 -5.45
C ASP A 375 18.90 -32.16 -4.58
N ALA A 376 18.49 -31.71 -3.37
CA ALA A 376 19.37 -30.93 -2.52
C ALA A 376 19.29 -31.33 -1.04
N LEU A 377 18.13 -31.20 -0.37
CA LEU A 377 18.04 -31.43 1.08
C LEU A 377 18.24 -32.88 1.49
N ASP A 378 17.77 -33.84 0.69
CA ASP A 378 17.87 -35.26 0.98
C ASP A 378 19.25 -35.85 0.63
N LEU A 379 20.10 -35.10 -0.08
CA LEU A 379 21.48 -35.53 -0.33
C LEU A 379 22.28 -35.61 0.98
N PRO A 380 23.16 -36.61 1.14
CA PRO A 380 23.85 -36.82 2.42
C PRO A 380 24.83 -35.68 2.78
N SER A 381 25.44 -35.07 1.80
CA SER A 381 26.47 -34.03 1.99
C SER A 381 26.42 -32.96 0.89
N GLY A 382 27.09 -31.85 1.13
CA GLY A 382 27.22 -30.75 0.18
C GLY A 382 26.80 -29.40 0.76
N VAL A 383 27.04 -28.33 0.03
CA VAL A 383 26.71 -26.96 0.43
C VAL A 383 25.43 -26.51 -0.22
N LEU A 384 24.46 -26.12 0.58
CA LEU A 384 23.20 -25.50 0.18
C LEU A 384 23.24 -24.02 0.59
N ILE A 385 23.02 -23.15 -0.38
CA ILE A 385 23.13 -21.70 -0.17
C ILE A 385 21.75 -21.05 -0.37
N VAL A 386 21.28 -20.34 0.65
CA VAL A 386 20.08 -19.48 0.54
C VAL A 386 20.54 -18.03 0.39
N THR A 387 20.15 -17.37 -0.68
CA THR A 387 20.59 -16.00 -0.97
C THR A 387 19.45 -15.02 -1.19
N GLY A 388 19.74 -13.75 -0.95
CA GLY A 388 18.81 -12.63 -1.12
C GLY A 388 19.18 -11.45 -0.22
N PRO A 389 18.58 -10.27 -0.41
CA PRO A 389 18.83 -9.11 0.44
C PRO A 389 18.34 -9.31 1.87
N THR A 390 18.66 -8.36 2.73
CA THR A 390 18.09 -8.32 4.08
C THR A 390 16.56 -8.25 4.01
N GLY A 391 15.89 -9.07 4.84
CA GLY A 391 14.43 -9.13 4.88
C GLY A 391 13.79 -9.96 3.75
N SER A 392 14.57 -10.73 2.98
CA SER A 392 14.03 -11.65 1.97
C SER A 392 13.50 -12.98 2.54
N GLY A 393 13.60 -13.22 3.85
CA GLY A 393 13.13 -14.43 4.51
C GLY A 393 14.15 -15.59 4.56
N LYS A 394 15.44 -15.34 4.29
CA LYS A 394 16.49 -16.38 4.30
C LYS A 394 16.51 -17.19 5.60
N THR A 395 16.49 -16.49 6.74
CA THR A 395 16.48 -17.10 8.06
C THR A 395 15.28 -18.04 8.22
N THR A 396 14.09 -17.60 7.82
CA THR A 396 12.87 -18.44 7.88
C THR A 396 13.03 -19.71 7.05
N THR A 397 13.51 -19.59 5.79
CA THR A 397 13.75 -20.75 4.91
C THR A 397 14.81 -21.67 5.50
N LEU A 398 15.90 -21.13 6.05
CA LEU A 398 16.96 -21.91 6.69
C LEU A 398 16.41 -22.70 7.87
N TYR A 399 15.63 -22.07 8.74
CA TYR A 399 15.00 -22.76 9.89
C TYR A 399 13.92 -23.76 9.45
N SER A 400 13.20 -23.51 8.35
CA SER A 400 12.29 -24.51 7.77
C SER A 400 13.05 -25.75 7.27
N CYS A 401 14.26 -25.55 6.69
CA CYS A 401 15.13 -26.68 6.34
C CYS A 401 15.65 -27.40 7.57
N VAL A 402 16.05 -26.67 8.63
CA VAL A 402 16.46 -27.26 9.90
C VAL A 402 15.34 -28.11 10.49
N ASN A 403 14.13 -27.58 10.55
CA ASN A 403 12.96 -28.30 11.06
C ASN A 403 12.67 -29.59 10.26
N TYR A 404 12.85 -29.53 8.93
CA TYR A 404 12.70 -30.68 8.04
C TYR A 404 13.76 -31.77 8.29
N LEU A 405 15.02 -31.37 8.57
CA LEU A 405 16.15 -32.27 8.78
C LEU A 405 16.26 -32.75 10.24
N ASN A 406 15.63 -32.08 11.19
CA ASN A 406 15.73 -32.34 12.61
C ASN A 406 14.97 -33.63 12.99
N ASN A 407 15.70 -34.67 13.36
CA ASN A 407 15.19 -35.92 13.85
C ASN A 407 16.13 -36.48 14.96
N MET A 408 15.77 -37.56 15.56
CA MET A 408 16.53 -38.19 16.68
C MET A 408 17.88 -38.77 16.26
N GLU A 409 18.13 -38.95 14.95
CA GLU A 409 19.31 -39.61 14.42
C GLU A 409 20.30 -38.62 13.80
N THR A 410 19.94 -37.35 13.70
CA THR A 410 20.73 -36.32 13.00
C THR A 410 21.31 -35.30 13.97
N SER A 411 22.63 -35.17 14.00
CA SER A 411 23.35 -34.14 14.77
C SER A 411 23.39 -32.85 14.00
N ILE A 412 22.61 -31.84 14.43
CA ILE A 412 22.54 -30.51 13.81
C ILE A 412 23.20 -29.48 14.71
N ILE A 413 24.19 -28.76 14.18
CA ILE A 413 24.91 -27.72 14.91
C ILE A 413 24.87 -26.41 14.13
N THR A 414 24.62 -25.28 14.83
CA THR A 414 24.57 -23.97 14.21
C THR A 414 25.64 -23.00 14.74
N ALA A 415 26.07 -22.08 13.88
CA ALA A 415 26.83 -20.88 14.23
C ALA A 415 26.11 -19.66 13.66
N GLU A 416 25.56 -18.81 14.53
CA GLU A 416 24.65 -17.71 14.14
C GLU A 416 25.05 -16.39 14.84
N ASP A 417 24.77 -15.25 14.18
CA ASP A 417 25.10 -13.91 14.72
C ASP A 417 23.86 -12.99 14.75
N PRO A 418 23.03 -13.12 15.82
CA PRO A 418 22.91 -14.19 16.78
C PRO A 418 21.82 -15.21 16.40
N VAL A 419 21.57 -16.19 17.27
CA VAL A 419 20.41 -17.10 17.18
C VAL A 419 19.11 -16.30 17.21
N GLU A 420 18.26 -16.49 16.17
CA GLU A 420 16.97 -15.78 16.04
C GLU A 420 15.81 -16.57 16.65
N TYR A 421 15.82 -17.91 16.52
CA TYR A 421 14.81 -18.82 17.08
C TYR A 421 15.50 -19.94 17.82
N ILE A 422 14.96 -20.33 18.97
CA ILE A 422 15.42 -21.52 19.69
C ILE A 422 14.67 -22.72 19.13
N VAL A 423 15.41 -23.70 18.64
CA VAL A 423 14.88 -24.96 18.10
C VAL A 423 15.28 -26.08 19.02
N ASP A 424 14.31 -26.86 19.45
CA ASP A 424 14.57 -28.04 20.28
C ASP A 424 15.26 -29.15 19.48
N GLY A 425 16.14 -29.91 20.13
CA GLY A 425 16.84 -31.04 19.51
C GLY A 425 18.10 -30.68 18.71
N ILE A 426 18.52 -29.40 18.64
CA ILE A 426 19.74 -28.97 17.94
C ILE A 426 20.71 -28.18 18.82
N ALA A 427 22.00 -28.18 18.50
CA ALA A 427 23.01 -27.43 19.22
C ALA A 427 23.25 -26.04 18.55
N GLN A 428 22.74 -24.97 19.17
CA GLN A 428 22.82 -23.61 18.60
C GLN A 428 23.90 -22.78 19.33
N CYS A 429 24.86 -22.25 18.57
CA CYS A 429 25.89 -21.33 19.05
C CYS A 429 25.59 -19.91 18.55
N SER A 430 25.48 -18.97 19.49
CA SER A 430 25.38 -17.55 19.19
C SER A 430 26.76 -16.89 19.27
N ILE A 431 27.19 -16.28 18.19
CA ILE A 431 28.45 -15.54 18.14
C ILE A 431 28.44 -14.37 19.12
N ASN A 432 29.53 -14.20 19.85
CA ASN A 432 29.74 -13.08 20.76
C ASN A 432 31.22 -12.67 20.76
N ALA A 433 31.59 -11.75 19.89
CA ALA A 433 32.94 -11.26 19.74
C ALA A 433 33.51 -10.59 21.01
N GLN A 434 32.64 -10.09 21.91
CA GLN A 434 33.08 -9.43 23.16
C GLN A 434 33.79 -10.41 24.14
N ILE A 435 33.39 -11.69 24.10
CA ILE A 435 33.97 -12.74 24.94
C ILE A 435 34.84 -13.71 24.14
N GLY A 436 35.19 -13.35 22.88
CA GLY A 436 36.06 -14.13 22.01
C GLY A 436 35.37 -15.27 21.22
N VAL A 437 34.05 -15.47 21.35
CA VAL A 437 33.29 -16.43 20.54
C VAL A 437 33.05 -15.80 19.17
N THR A 438 34.01 -15.98 18.27
CA THR A 438 33.95 -15.47 16.88
C THR A 438 33.47 -16.56 15.92
N PHE A 439 33.07 -16.20 14.71
CA PHE A 439 32.75 -17.18 13.66
C PHE A 439 33.96 -18.10 13.40
N GLU A 440 35.14 -17.54 13.26
CA GLU A 440 36.36 -18.30 12.98
C GLU A 440 36.63 -19.34 14.07
N GLU A 441 36.59 -18.95 15.35
CA GLU A 441 36.77 -19.85 16.46
C GLU A 441 35.72 -20.93 16.52
N THR A 442 34.43 -20.54 16.38
CA THR A 442 33.30 -21.47 16.40
C THR A 442 33.40 -22.50 15.27
N LEU A 443 33.76 -22.10 14.05
CA LEU A 443 33.92 -23.00 12.92
C LEU A 443 35.04 -24.02 13.10
N ARG A 444 36.15 -23.65 13.73
CA ARG A 444 37.23 -24.59 14.06
C ARG A 444 36.79 -25.68 15.04
N HIS A 445 35.83 -25.40 15.88
CA HIS A 445 35.31 -26.34 16.87
C HIS A 445 34.14 -27.15 16.37
N ILE A 446 33.26 -26.60 15.54
CA ILE A 446 32.01 -27.23 15.08
C ILE A 446 32.27 -28.57 14.35
N VAL A 447 33.31 -28.63 13.51
CA VAL A 447 33.68 -29.84 12.76
C VAL A 447 34.20 -30.98 13.63
N ARG A 448 34.47 -30.73 14.94
CA ARG A 448 34.95 -31.73 15.90
C ARG A 448 33.82 -32.22 16.81
N GLN A 449 32.60 -31.78 16.57
CA GLN A 449 31.41 -32.11 17.37
C GLN A 449 30.57 -33.23 16.73
N ASP A 450 31.17 -33.95 15.76
CA ASP A 450 30.48 -35.03 15.04
C ASP A 450 29.14 -34.59 14.45
N PRO A 451 29.09 -33.50 13.66
CA PRO A 451 27.85 -33.01 13.08
C PRO A 451 27.52 -33.74 11.78
N ASP A 452 26.24 -34.07 11.55
CA ASP A 452 25.73 -34.46 10.25
C ASP A 452 25.39 -33.22 9.42
N VAL A 453 24.82 -32.21 10.08
CA VAL A 453 24.38 -30.96 9.46
C VAL A 453 24.97 -29.77 10.19
N ILE A 454 25.60 -28.90 9.44
CA ILE A 454 26.19 -27.65 9.91
C ILE A 454 25.42 -26.46 9.32
N ILE A 455 24.96 -25.56 10.17
CA ILE A 455 24.32 -24.32 9.73
C ILE A 455 25.24 -23.15 10.05
N LEU A 456 25.63 -22.45 8.99
CA LEU A 456 26.37 -21.20 9.09
C LEU A 456 25.42 -20.04 8.79
N GLY A 457 25.18 -19.16 9.76
CA GLY A 457 24.24 -18.06 9.62
C GLY A 457 24.48 -17.27 8.33
N GLU A 458 25.74 -16.92 8.05
CA GLU A 458 26.16 -16.33 6.78
C GLU A 458 27.66 -16.51 6.52
N ILE A 459 28.03 -16.56 5.25
CA ILE A 459 29.44 -16.51 4.81
C ILE A 459 29.79 -15.08 4.42
N ARG A 460 30.74 -14.47 5.15
CA ARG A 460 31.19 -13.10 4.94
C ARG A 460 32.56 -12.99 4.26
N ASP A 461 33.44 -13.94 4.49
CA ASP A 461 34.84 -13.91 4.12
C ASP A 461 35.33 -15.25 3.55
N HIS A 462 36.57 -15.25 3.05
CA HIS A 462 37.23 -16.42 2.48
C HIS A 462 37.30 -17.59 3.46
N PHE A 463 37.66 -17.33 4.72
CA PHE A 463 37.86 -18.37 5.73
C PHE A 463 36.54 -19.13 6.01
N SER A 464 35.44 -18.43 6.18
CA SER A 464 34.14 -19.07 6.40
C SER A 464 33.64 -19.82 5.16
N ALA A 465 33.94 -19.31 3.94
CA ALA A 465 33.65 -19.99 2.70
C ALA A 465 34.47 -21.28 2.55
N GLU A 466 35.77 -21.21 2.78
CA GLU A 466 36.67 -22.37 2.72
C GLU A 466 36.29 -23.43 3.73
N THR A 467 36.00 -23.05 4.99
CA THR A 467 35.57 -24.00 6.02
C THR A 467 34.27 -24.70 5.66
N ALA A 468 33.28 -23.98 5.09
CA ALA A 468 32.03 -24.59 4.62
C ALA A 468 32.26 -25.63 3.52
N ILE A 469 33.14 -25.31 2.55
CA ILE A 469 33.51 -26.20 1.45
C ILE A 469 34.27 -27.43 1.98
N GLN A 470 35.23 -27.25 2.88
CA GLN A 470 36.01 -28.35 3.47
C GLN A 470 35.10 -29.28 4.30
N ALA A 471 34.16 -28.74 5.07
CA ALA A 471 33.18 -29.55 5.79
C ALA A 471 32.34 -30.40 4.80
N ALA A 472 31.90 -29.83 3.70
CA ALA A 472 31.14 -30.56 2.67
C ALA A 472 31.97 -31.65 1.99
N LEU A 473 33.26 -31.41 1.72
CA LEU A 473 34.19 -32.41 1.16
C LEU A 473 34.39 -33.59 2.12
N THR A 474 34.33 -33.36 3.42
CA THR A 474 34.47 -34.39 4.44
C THR A 474 33.15 -35.10 4.77
N GLY A 475 32.11 -34.86 4.00
CA GLY A 475 30.85 -35.62 4.06
C GLY A 475 29.71 -34.93 4.83
N HIS A 476 29.91 -33.71 5.32
CA HIS A 476 28.87 -32.99 6.08
C HIS A 476 27.92 -32.25 5.12
N LYS A 477 26.67 -32.08 5.54
CA LYS A 477 25.71 -31.18 4.89
C LYS A 477 25.84 -29.79 5.50
N VAL A 478 26.11 -28.79 4.67
CA VAL A 478 26.30 -27.39 5.11
C VAL A 478 25.19 -26.53 4.53
N LEU A 479 24.42 -25.83 5.38
CA LEU A 479 23.44 -24.83 4.97
C LEU A 479 23.98 -23.45 5.38
N THR A 480 23.89 -22.49 4.46
CA THR A 480 24.39 -21.14 4.71
C THR A 480 23.62 -20.07 3.95
N THR A 481 23.90 -18.80 4.26
CA THR A 481 23.27 -17.68 3.54
C THR A 481 24.28 -16.73 2.92
N PHE A 482 23.84 -16.08 1.82
CA PHE A 482 24.51 -14.97 1.16
C PHE A 482 23.60 -13.75 1.01
N HIS A 483 24.21 -12.61 0.68
CA HIS A 483 23.54 -11.37 0.32
C HIS A 483 23.77 -11.06 -1.17
N THR A 484 23.31 -11.92 -2.08
CA THR A 484 23.37 -11.69 -3.53
C THR A 484 21.97 -11.55 -4.10
N GLU A 485 21.87 -11.00 -5.30
CA GLU A 485 20.58 -10.66 -5.91
C GLU A 485 19.84 -11.87 -6.48
N ASP A 486 20.58 -12.86 -6.97
CA ASP A 486 20.07 -14.07 -7.61
C ASP A 486 21.00 -15.28 -7.35
N SER A 487 20.59 -16.45 -7.82
CA SER A 487 21.31 -17.71 -7.58
C SER A 487 22.68 -17.75 -8.27
N ILE A 488 22.81 -17.20 -9.46
CA ILE A 488 24.09 -17.14 -10.18
C ILE A 488 25.06 -16.22 -9.47
N GLY A 489 24.58 -15.07 -8.95
CA GLY A 489 25.35 -14.17 -8.11
C GLY A 489 25.92 -14.85 -6.85
N GLY A 490 25.18 -15.82 -6.28
CA GLY A 490 25.65 -16.65 -5.18
C GLY A 490 26.87 -17.49 -5.53
N LEU A 491 26.85 -18.14 -6.70
CA LEU A 491 28.03 -18.89 -7.20
C LEU A 491 29.22 -17.98 -7.46
N LEU A 492 28.99 -16.87 -8.16
CA LEU A 492 30.05 -15.90 -8.45
C LEU A 492 30.66 -15.29 -7.18
N ARG A 493 29.89 -15.17 -6.12
CA ARG A 493 30.38 -14.69 -4.82
C ARG A 493 31.42 -15.62 -4.23
N LEU A 494 31.22 -16.94 -4.30
CA LEU A 494 32.23 -17.93 -3.87
C LEU A 494 33.51 -17.83 -4.73
N MET A 495 33.37 -17.72 -6.04
CA MET A 495 34.52 -17.54 -6.94
C MET A 495 35.30 -16.25 -6.62
N ASN A 496 34.59 -15.16 -6.32
CA ASN A 496 35.20 -13.87 -5.94
C ASN A 496 35.85 -13.89 -4.55
N MET A 497 35.48 -14.85 -3.71
CA MET A 497 36.14 -15.15 -2.44
C MET A 497 37.36 -16.05 -2.60
N GLU A 498 37.86 -16.21 -3.85
CA GLU A 498 39.04 -17.00 -4.19
C GLU A 498 38.89 -18.51 -3.90
N ILE A 499 37.64 -19.01 -3.81
CA ILE A 499 37.40 -20.45 -3.75
C ILE A 499 37.61 -21.03 -5.14
N GLU A 500 38.37 -22.12 -5.23
CA GLU A 500 38.67 -22.77 -6.49
C GLU A 500 37.40 -23.31 -7.17
N ALA A 501 37.27 -23.10 -8.49
CA ALA A 501 36.10 -23.54 -9.26
C ALA A 501 35.85 -25.05 -9.15
N PHE A 502 36.91 -25.84 -9.01
CA PHE A 502 36.81 -27.28 -8.80
C PHE A 502 36.12 -27.61 -7.48
N LEU A 503 36.46 -26.92 -6.40
CA LEU A 503 35.85 -27.11 -5.08
C LEU A 503 34.38 -26.73 -5.11
N ILE A 504 34.04 -25.60 -5.73
CA ILE A 504 32.64 -25.16 -5.89
C ILE A 504 31.82 -26.21 -6.66
N SER A 505 32.35 -26.67 -7.81
CA SER A 505 31.64 -27.63 -8.67
C SER A 505 31.42 -29.00 -8.01
N SER A 506 32.34 -29.42 -7.10
CA SER A 506 32.25 -30.71 -6.43
C SER A 506 31.43 -30.69 -5.14
N THR A 507 31.27 -29.54 -4.48
CA THR A 507 30.63 -29.45 -3.16
C THR A 507 29.31 -28.71 -3.17
N VAL A 508 29.12 -27.67 -3.99
CA VAL A 508 27.87 -26.90 -4.01
C VAL A 508 26.78 -27.71 -4.73
N VAL A 509 25.73 -28.00 -4.00
CA VAL A 509 24.55 -28.75 -4.49
C VAL A 509 23.56 -27.81 -5.14
N CYS A 510 23.17 -26.76 -4.42
CA CYS A 510 22.21 -25.80 -4.92
C CYS A 510 22.43 -24.38 -4.37
N VAL A 511 21.92 -23.42 -5.11
CA VAL A 511 21.75 -22.04 -4.66
C VAL A 511 20.28 -21.64 -4.81
N LEU A 512 19.65 -21.29 -3.70
CA LEU A 512 18.26 -20.83 -3.64
C LEU A 512 18.23 -19.32 -3.43
N ALA A 513 17.90 -18.56 -4.46
CA ALA A 513 17.67 -17.13 -4.30
C ALA A 513 16.20 -16.87 -3.96
N GLN A 514 15.96 -15.89 -3.07
CA GLN A 514 14.60 -15.57 -2.65
C GLN A 514 14.36 -14.08 -2.39
N ARG A 515 13.09 -13.67 -2.58
CA ARG A 515 12.53 -12.37 -2.21
C ARG A 515 11.20 -12.57 -1.48
N LEU A 516 10.84 -11.60 -0.65
CA LEU A 516 9.49 -11.52 -0.10
C LEU A 516 8.75 -10.37 -0.77
N LEU A 517 7.62 -10.67 -1.40
CA LEU A 517 6.71 -9.70 -2.00
C LEU A 517 5.45 -9.59 -1.17
N ARG A 518 4.82 -8.41 -1.20
CA ARG A 518 3.56 -8.20 -0.48
C ARG A 518 2.42 -8.95 -1.19
N GLN A 519 1.63 -9.64 -0.40
CA GLN A 519 0.46 -10.36 -0.87
C GLN A 519 -0.72 -9.40 -1.02
N ILE A 520 -1.52 -9.56 -2.07
CA ILE A 520 -2.75 -8.79 -2.25
C ILE A 520 -3.72 -9.11 -1.13
N CYS A 521 -4.34 -8.08 -0.57
CA CYS A 521 -5.36 -8.27 0.47
C CYS A 521 -6.59 -8.96 -0.11
N CYS A 522 -6.97 -10.11 0.45
CA CYS A 522 -8.09 -10.90 -0.04
C CYS A 522 -9.46 -10.21 0.07
N GLU A 523 -9.61 -9.23 0.99
CA GLU A 523 -10.88 -8.51 1.18
C GLU A 523 -11.09 -7.38 0.16
N CYS A 524 -10.02 -6.87 -0.45
CA CYS A 524 -10.14 -5.75 -1.40
C CYS A 524 -9.43 -6.03 -2.73
N ALA A 525 -9.22 -7.30 -3.06
CA ALA A 525 -8.67 -7.70 -4.35
C ALA A 525 -9.66 -7.40 -5.48
N GLU A 526 -9.17 -6.78 -6.54
CA GLU A 526 -9.95 -6.47 -7.74
C GLU A 526 -9.15 -6.77 -9.02
N PRO A 527 -9.81 -7.05 -10.16
CA PRO A 527 -9.12 -7.26 -11.43
C PRO A 527 -8.31 -6.03 -11.85
N TYR A 528 -7.07 -6.28 -12.28
CA TYR A 528 -6.18 -5.25 -12.81
C TYR A 528 -6.15 -5.30 -14.34
N THR A 529 -6.48 -4.18 -14.99
CA THR A 529 -6.40 -4.05 -16.45
C THR A 529 -4.99 -3.63 -16.85
N LEU A 530 -4.33 -4.47 -17.64
CA LEU A 530 -2.97 -4.21 -18.13
C LEU A 530 -2.94 -2.98 -19.05
N THR A 531 -2.02 -2.08 -18.80
CA THR A 531 -1.74 -0.96 -19.69
C THR A 531 -0.77 -1.35 -20.81
N ALA A 532 -0.72 -0.56 -21.90
CA ALA A 532 0.29 -0.75 -22.94
C ALA A 532 1.73 -0.59 -22.43
N ALA A 533 1.93 0.16 -21.34
CA ALA A 533 3.22 0.28 -20.67
C ALA A 533 3.60 -1.00 -19.93
N ASP A 534 2.65 -1.61 -19.21
CA ASP A 534 2.87 -2.88 -18.52
C ASP A 534 3.24 -3.98 -19.51
N MET A 535 2.52 -4.08 -20.63
CA MET A 535 2.80 -5.06 -21.69
C MET A 535 4.22 -4.92 -22.25
N ARG A 536 4.67 -3.69 -22.52
CA ARG A 536 6.05 -3.45 -22.97
C ARG A 536 7.07 -3.82 -21.88
N HIS A 537 6.76 -3.51 -20.62
CA HIS A 537 7.64 -3.83 -19.50
C HIS A 537 7.74 -5.34 -19.28
N LEU A 538 6.64 -6.06 -19.39
CA LEU A 538 6.60 -7.53 -19.28
C LEU A 538 7.32 -8.22 -20.45
N GLY A 539 7.32 -7.62 -21.64
CA GLY A 539 7.84 -8.21 -22.87
C GLY A 539 6.93 -9.30 -23.44
N TYR A 540 5.67 -9.33 -23.01
CA TYR A 540 4.62 -10.20 -23.55
C TYR A 540 3.78 -9.47 -24.59
N GLN A 541 3.23 -10.23 -25.54
CA GLN A 541 2.15 -9.78 -26.40
C GLN A 541 0.80 -10.12 -25.76
N GLN A 542 -0.27 -9.47 -26.20
CA GLN A 542 -1.60 -9.73 -25.67
C GLN A 542 -2.03 -11.21 -25.81
N ALA A 543 -1.58 -11.88 -26.88
CA ALA A 543 -1.82 -13.29 -27.09
C ALA A 543 -1.14 -14.19 -26.04
N ASP A 544 0.03 -13.79 -25.53
CA ASP A 544 0.78 -14.56 -24.52
C ASP A 544 0.05 -14.57 -23.16
N LEU A 545 -0.83 -13.60 -22.92
CA LEU A 545 -1.58 -13.41 -21.69
C LEU A 545 -3.08 -13.72 -21.82
N ALA A 546 -3.49 -14.29 -22.96
CA ALA A 546 -4.89 -14.63 -23.21
C ALA A 546 -5.44 -15.58 -22.12
N GLY A 547 -6.54 -15.18 -21.48
CA GLY A 547 -7.17 -15.93 -20.40
C GLY A 547 -6.46 -15.81 -19.04
N THR A 548 -5.51 -14.88 -18.88
CA THR A 548 -4.87 -14.57 -17.61
C THR A 548 -5.47 -13.28 -17.03
N SER A 549 -5.88 -13.31 -15.77
CA SER A 549 -6.33 -12.14 -15.02
C SER A 549 -5.29 -11.82 -13.95
N PHE A 550 -4.83 -10.57 -13.94
CA PHE A 550 -4.03 -10.06 -12.84
C PHE A 550 -4.93 -9.35 -11.84
N MET A 551 -4.50 -9.31 -10.59
CA MET A 551 -5.24 -8.69 -9.51
C MET A 551 -4.44 -7.53 -8.90
N THR A 552 -5.15 -6.60 -8.28
CA THR A 552 -4.57 -5.54 -7.44
C THR A 552 -5.43 -5.36 -6.20
N GLY A 553 -4.91 -4.68 -5.18
CA GLY A 553 -5.69 -4.37 -3.98
C GLY A 553 -6.17 -2.91 -4.01
N LYS A 554 -7.48 -2.69 -3.93
CA LYS A 554 -8.08 -1.35 -3.86
C LYS A 554 -7.71 -0.62 -2.56
N GLY A 555 -7.57 -1.33 -1.47
CA GLY A 555 -7.37 -0.80 -0.12
C GLY A 555 -8.65 -0.90 0.71
N CYS A 556 -8.55 -1.46 1.92
CA CYS A 556 -9.64 -1.56 2.90
C CYS A 556 -9.07 -1.42 4.32
N SER A 557 -9.94 -1.40 5.33
CA SER A 557 -9.53 -1.28 6.74
C SER A 557 -8.58 -2.39 7.19
N ARG A 558 -8.79 -3.65 6.73
CA ARG A 558 -7.91 -4.78 7.07
C ARG A 558 -6.48 -4.57 6.60
N CYS A 559 -6.27 -4.10 5.39
CA CYS A 559 -4.93 -3.83 4.85
C CYS A 559 -4.44 -2.40 5.11
N ARG A 560 -5.12 -1.62 5.95
CA ARG A 560 -4.82 -0.21 6.23
C ARG A 560 -4.75 0.62 4.95
N PHE A 561 -5.65 0.35 4.05
CA PHE A 561 -5.79 1.01 2.74
C PHE A 561 -4.54 0.92 1.85
N THR A 562 -3.62 -0.03 2.15
CA THR A 562 -2.44 -0.28 1.32
C THR A 562 -2.72 -1.15 0.11
N GLY A 563 -3.82 -1.91 0.11
CA GLY A 563 -4.12 -2.96 -0.86
C GLY A 563 -3.38 -4.27 -0.62
N TYR A 564 -2.49 -4.34 0.40
CA TYR A 564 -1.63 -5.49 0.67
C TYR A 564 -1.72 -5.93 2.12
N HIS A 565 -1.67 -7.24 2.35
CA HIS A 565 -1.67 -7.83 3.69
C HIS A 565 -0.87 -9.13 3.70
N GLY A 566 0.21 -9.17 4.48
CA GLY A 566 1.13 -10.28 4.52
C GLY A 566 2.13 -10.30 3.35
N ARG A 567 2.98 -11.33 3.32
CA ARG A 567 4.04 -11.50 2.34
C ARG A 567 4.07 -12.93 1.85
N VAL A 568 4.55 -13.13 0.63
CA VAL A 568 4.78 -14.45 0.03
C VAL A 568 6.20 -14.52 -0.53
N GLY A 569 6.85 -15.69 -0.40
CA GLY A 569 8.16 -15.94 -0.97
C GLY A 569 8.09 -16.05 -2.50
N VAL A 570 9.11 -15.52 -3.17
CA VAL A 570 9.39 -15.75 -4.59
C VAL A 570 10.80 -16.32 -4.68
N PHE A 571 10.96 -17.38 -5.45
CA PHE A 571 12.14 -18.23 -5.41
C PHE A 571 12.76 -18.45 -6.79
N GLU A 572 14.09 -18.62 -6.79
CA GLU A 572 14.90 -19.04 -7.93
C GLU A 572 15.84 -20.15 -7.44
N LEU A 573 15.56 -21.40 -7.81
CA LEU A 573 16.34 -22.57 -7.41
C LEU A 573 17.29 -23.00 -8.53
N LEU A 574 18.56 -22.88 -8.28
CA LEU A 574 19.62 -23.44 -9.10
C LEU A 574 20.15 -24.72 -8.45
N VAL A 575 19.86 -25.86 -9.04
CA VAL A 575 20.52 -27.15 -8.72
C VAL A 575 21.65 -27.34 -9.72
N LEU A 576 22.85 -27.65 -9.22
CA LEU A 576 24.04 -27.80 -10.05
C LEU A 576 24.07 -29.17 -10.73
N ASN A 577 23.64 -29.21 -11.99
CA ASN A 577 23.84 -30.39 -12.83
C ASN A 577 25.23 -30.38 -13.49
N GLU A 578 25.59 -31.45 -14.20
CA GLU A 578 26.94 -31.62 -14.78
C GLU A 578 27.28 -30.48 -15.76
N GLN A 579 26.33 -30.00 -16.56
CA GLN A 579 26.56 -28.90 -17.51
C GLN A 579 26.82 -27.57 -16.82
N VAL A 580 26.16 -27.31 -15.70
CA VAL A 580 26.40 -26.10 -14.86
C VAL A 580 27.75 -26.22 -14.16
N LYS A 581 28.11 -27.41 -13.63
CA LYS A 581 29.42 -27.68 -13.06
C LYS A 581 30.55 -27.46 -14.06
N ASP A 582 30.41 -27.95 -15.27
CA ASP A 582 31.36 -27.72 -16.35
C ASP A 582 31.48 -26.23 -16.70
N ALA A 583 30.40 -25.52 -16.73
CA ALA A 583 30.40 -24.08 -16.97
C ALA A 583 31.16 -23.31 -15.87
N ILE A 584 31.06 -23.74 -14.61
CA ILE A 584 31.80 -23.18 -13.45
C ILE A 584 33.30 -23.50 -13.64
N LEU A 585 33.66 -24.75 -13.95
CA LEU A 585 35.05 -25.17 -14.17
C LEU A 585 35.71 -24.37 -15.28
N GLN A 586 34.97 -24.09 -16.35
CA GLN A 586 35.41 -23.28 -17.49
C GLN A 586 35.41 -21.78 -17.18
N ARG A 587 35.00 -21.37 -15.99
CA ARG A 587 34.86 -19.94 -15.55
C ARG A 587 34.06 -19.11 -16.55
N LYS A 588 32.94 -19.67 -17.06
CA LYS A 588 32.05 -18.95 -17.96
C LYS A 588 31.43 -17.71 -17.30
N THR A 589 30.97 -16.80 -18.15
CA THR A 589 30.31 -15.57 -17.69
C THR A 589 28.98 -15.86 -16.99
N SER A 590 28.53 -14.94 -16.13
CA SER A 590 27.21 -15.06 -15.48
C SER A 590 26.06 -15.27 -16.44
N TYR A 591 26.13 -14.62 -17.61
CA TYR A 591 25.13 -14.77 -18.68
C TYR A 591 25.12 -16.20 -19.25
N GLU A 592 26.28 -16.77 -19.54
CA GLU A 592 26.40 -18.13 -20.06
C GLU A 592 25.97 -19.18 -19.05
N ILE A 593 26.40 -19.03 -17.77
CA ILE A 593 25.98 -19.95 -16.69
C ILE A 593 24.45 -19.91 -16.55
N ARG A 594 23.85 -18.72 -16.56
CA ARG A 594 22.40 -18.58 -16.49
C ARG A 594 21.69 -19.25 -17.66
N ARG A 595 22.15 -19.01 -18.89
CA ARG A 595 21.57 -19.64 -20.09
C ARG A 595 21.63 -21.17 -19.99
N ILE A 596 22.79 -21.73 -19.66
CA ILE A 596 22.96 -23.15 -19.44
C ILE A 596 22.02 -23.67 -18.36
N SER A 597 21.91 -22.96 -17.23
CA SER A 597 21.04 -23.34 -16.13
C SER A 597 19.56 -23.35 -16.52
N VAL A 598 19.11 -22.38 -17.32
CA VAL A 598 17.73 -22.34 -17.83
C VAL A 598 17.47 -23.50 -18.78
N GLU A 599 18.40 -23.78 -19.70
CA GLU A 599 18.27 -24.81 -20.76
C GLU A 599 18.37 -26.22 -20.17
N THR A 600 19.25 -26.45 -19.21
CA THR A 600 19.63 -27.83 -18.80
C THR A 600 19.18 -28.18 -17.36
N SER A 601 19.18 -27.20 -16.45
CA SER A 601 18.77 -27.39 -15.05
C SER A 601 17.33 -26.97 -14.80
N GLY A 602 16.59 -26.47 -15.79
CA GLY A 602 15.21 -26.00 -15.62
C GLY A 602 15.09 -24.84 -14.61
N LEU A 603 16.11 -23.99 -14.54
CA LEU A 603 16.09 -22.80 -13.69
C LEU A 603 14.88 -21.92 -14.03
N ILE A 604 14.09 -21.59 -13.03
CA ILE A 604 13.02 -20.60 -13.09
C ILE A 604 13.54 -19.36 -12.38
N THR A 605 13.56 -18.22 -13.07
CA THR A 605 14.07 -16.98 -12.49
C THR A 605 13.11 -16.41 -11.45
N LEU A 606 13.62 -15.56 -10.52
CA LEU A 606 12.77 -14.83 -9.57
C LEU A 606 11.62 -14.09 -10.27
N TYR A 607 11.91 -13.48 -11.43
CA TYR A 607 10.91 -12.75 -12.20
C TYR A 607 9.80 -13.67 -12.72
N GLU A 608 10.15 -14.84 -13.23
CA GLU A 608 9.22 -15.84 -13.76
C GLU A 608 8.35 -16.46 -12.66
N ASP A 609 8.92 -16.82 -11.49
CA ASP A 609 8.14 -17.28 -10.34
C ASP A 609 7.19 -16.20 -9.84
N GLY A 610 7.65 -14.93 -9.80
CA GLY A 610 6.81 -13.78 -9.50
C GLY A 610 5.66 -13.60 -10.47
N LEU A 611 5.87 -13.79 -11.79
CA LEU A 611 4.81 -13.71 -12.79
C LEU A 611 3.75 -14.81 -12.61
N VAL A 612 4.16 -16.03 -12.29
CA VAL A 612 3.23 -17.13 -12.01
C VAL A 612 2.37 -16.79 -10.79
N LYS A 613 2.96 -16.29 -9.73
CA LYS A 613 2.21 -15.88 -8.52
C LYS A 613 1.29 -14.67 -8.77
N ALA A 614 1.72 -13.73 -9.61
CA ALA A 614 0.89 -12.60 -9.99
C ALA A 614 -0.30 -13.02 -10.87
N SER A 615 -0.10 -13.95 -11.80
CA SER A 615 -1.18 -14.48 -12.64
C SER A 615 -2.20 -15.31 -11.88
N ARG A 616 -1.86 -15.75 -10.64
CA ARG A 616 -2.77 -16.41 -9.70
C ARG A 616 -3.44 -15.43 -8.72
N GLY A 617 -3.16 -14.13 -8.85
CA GLY A 617 -3.72 -13.11 -7.97
C GLY A 617 -3.13 -13.08 -6.56
N LEU A 618 -2.03 -13.78 -6.29
CA LEU A 618 -1.39 -13.77 -4.97
C LEU A 618 -0.65 -12.46 -4.70
N ILE A 619 0.03 -11.93 -5.71
CA ILE A 619 0.79 -10.68 -5.66
C ILE A 619 0.40 -9.79 -6.84
N SER A 620 0.60 -8.49 -6.71
CA SER A 620 0.32 -7.58 -7.82
C SER A 620 1.48 -7.55 -8.82
N LEU A 621 1.14 -7.27 -10.07
CA LEU A 621 2.14 -7.09 -11.12
C LEU A 621 3.10 -5.94 -10.81
N GLN A 622 2.61 -4.88 -10.14
CA GLN A 622 3.42 -3.75 -9.73
C GLN A 622 4.52 -4.16 -8.72
N GLU A 623 4.23 -5.09 -7.80
CA GLU A 623 5.25 -5.63 -6.89
C GLU A 623 6.31 -6.43 -7.63
N VAL A 624 5.91 -7.25 -8.61
CA VAL A 624 6.84 -7.99 -9.47
C VAL A 624 7.78 -7.04 -10.20
N MET A 625 7.23 -6.05 -10.90
CA MET A 625 8.01 -5.09 -11.67
C MET A 625 8.92 -4.20 -10.80
N ARG A 626 8.51 -3.91 -9.56
CA ARG A 626 9.25 -3.06 -8.64
C ARG A 626 10.43 -3.75 -7.96
N LEU A 627 10.29 -5.03 -7.61
CA LEU A 627 11.22 -5.72 -6.72
C LEU A 627 12.07 -6.80 -7.39
N LEU A 628 11.63 -7.34 -8.52
CA LEU A 628 12.31 -8.46 -9.16
C LEU A 628 13.12 -8.01 -10.37
N PRO A 629 14.39 -8.46 -10.49
CA PRO A 629 15.23 -8.09 -11.61
C PRO A 629 14.74 -8.82 -12.87
N ARG A 630 14.53 -8.06 -13.94
CA ARG A 630 14.26 -8.62 -15.27
C ARG A 630 15.56 -8.84 -16.02
N LEU A 631 15.95 -10.10 -16.16
CA LEU A 631 17.22 -10.51 -16.78
C LEU A 631 17.10 -10.91 -18.24
N GLY A 632 15.92 -10.78 -18.84
CA GLY A 632 15.63 -11.14 -20.22
C GLY A 632 14.12 -11.17 -20.50
N LYS A 633 13.74 -11.69 -21.67
CA LYS A 633 12.33 -11.98 -21.98
C LYS A 633 11.93 -13.23 -21.19
N PRO A 634 10.88 -13.16 -20.34
CA PRO A 634 10.42 -14.34 -19.61
C PRO A 634 9.77 -15.35 -20.57
N ARG A 635 9.77 -16.62 -20.18
CA ARG A 635 9.05 -17.69 -20.88
C ARG A 635 7.54 -17.48 -20.81
N GLY A 636 6.80 -18.08 -21.72
CA GLY A 636 5.33 -17.98 -21.73
C GLY A 636 4.70 -18.59 -20.48
N LEU A 637 3.62 -17.98 -19.97
CA LEU A 637 2.93 -18.47 -18.77
C LEU A 637 2.52 -19.95 -18.83
N PRO A 638 2.03 -20.51 -19.96
CA PRO A 638 1.72 -21.94 -20.04
C PRO A 638 2.93 -22.86 -19.79
N GLU A 639 4.10 -22.45 -20.25
CA GLU A 639 5.34 -23.17 -20.00
C GLU A 639 5.75 -23.05 -18.52
N LEU A 640 5.64 -21.84 -17.94
CA LEU A 640 5.96 -21.60 -16.54
C LEU A 640 5.04 -22.41 -15.60
N TYR A 641 3.74 -22.50 -15.87
CA TYR A 641 2.83 -23.36 -15.11
C TYR A 641 3.25 -24.84 -15.16
N ARG A 642 3.68 -25.31 -16.35
CA ARG A 642 4.18 -26.68 -16.48
C ARG A 642 5.45 -26.90 -15.66
N LEU A 643 6.38 -25.93 -15.66
CA LEU A 643 7.66 -26.01 -14.95
C LEU A 643 7.50 -25.88 -13.42
N THR A 644 6.61 -25.01 -12.96
CA THR A 644 6.34 -24.81 -11.54
C THR A 644 5.46 -25.91 -10.94
N GLY A 645 4.67 -26.61 -11.76
CA GLY A 645 3.65 -27.55 -11.31
C GLY A 645 2.41 -26.86 -10.73
N GLU A 646 2.29 -25.56 -10.93
CA GLU A 646 1.12 -24.80 -10.51
C GLU A 646 -0.04 -25.03 -11.48
N GLN A 647 -1.26 -25.08 -10.96
CA GLN A 647 -2.46 -25.12 -11.79
C GLN A 647 -2.89 -23.69 -12.14
N ARG A 648 -3.46 -23.56 -13.32
CA ARG A 648 -3.92 -22.27 -13.87
C ARG A 648 -5.09 -21.69 -13.07
#